data_3144e9bc66c170fb1605db35a1dbac10
#
_entry.id   3144e9bc66c170fb1605db35a1dbac10
#
_cell.length_a   1.000
_cell.length_b   1.000
_cell.length_c   1.000
_cell.angle_alpha   90.00
_cell.angle_beta   90.00
_cell.angle_gamma   90.00
#
_symmetry.space_group_name_H-M   'P 1'
#
loop_
_entity.id
_entity.type
_entity.pdbx_description
1 polymer ?
#
loop_
_entity_poly.entity_id
_entity_poly.type
_entity_poly.pdbx_seq_one_letter_code
_entity_poly.pdbx_strand_id
1 'polypeptide(L)'
;MTEHLPEETTAPAPDTLASVTFLRTTWPSVDDDPLDREADDHANTQTPAQAPAAPQPVIVPPMPTHPPAVGPDDRTVVLDTARVILDNQTAPAGAESKVVAKVDLDDFDDAPLIPAWMKSPEGWAAWSGVFYRARRRDFRRWVRRQPTQKGHVRQFGRGVRRSHEWVVGFEGVRVQSAAHTAHVLTREARIAARQARFTPRILGAKKELAMKTAEKATKAAEEAVLLHKKAKKDRNRARNLRAGVVYGPPLAAIGSGYVYGGGLGLAAGLLSTFAGGAFIGRTPYDEDTNWTTEWRSLGDGDRMTAPMLDQTFRAAKVIGAEETLGVVQMPMLDNRGAWTAVLDLPPGVPAKRAIRATDELAAAFGVEEAQVSLTKKGRAGRIELYVSRDLPFTDKAAPGPLLALKGAANFWGPISIGPDVRGLAISISVVERSGLVGGEPGAGKSASGNTILLAAALDPRVILWLADGKGGGDLEPFEPLCEAFEGDADPEAFYNMLQDLIRDMKARYALLKKLGKRKVTEELANQYPELRQLLLWVDELMFYTTDEEYGKKITKALRNLVSRGRAAGIITFCATQKPGSDVVDTSLRDLLSIRWALRCTTPEASDTILGKGAAASGYSAKTIQAEMRGAGYLWAEGTNPVMVRADYYTDEQVTTLLERATEWRRQAGTLPHAPMSLADQLRAQGDEDAQILAFVLDVFTAHGTAEEPAEWLPGQLLVDRLKAAGHSVTAEKLGALIVRTDEEKAKRPWGEKGSRVAGYPLARVEAAATGRFGLTA
;
A
#
# COMPACT_ATOMS: atom_id res chain seq x y z
N MET A 1 -23.79 64.94 -7.13
CA MET A 1 -22.78 65.57 -6.27
C MET A 1 -21.59 64.60 -6.33
N THR A 2 -20.77 64.73 -7.33
CA THR A 2 -19.57 65.58 -7.47
C THR A 2 -18.52 65.14 -6.43
N GLU A 3 -17.48 64.49 -6.95
CA GLU A 3 -16.11 64.96 -7.16
C GLU A 3 -15.19 64.51 -6.02
N HIS A 4 -13.97 64.02 -6.09
CA HIS A 4 -12.88 64.17 -7.05
C HIS A 4 -11.81 63.10 -6.77
N LEU A 5 -11.17 62.61 -7.80
CA LEU A 5 -9.77 62.12 -7.79
C LEU A 5 -8.80 63.32 -7.69
N PRO A 6 -7.54 63.20 -7.26
CA PRO A 6 -6.45 62.98 -8.23
C PRO A 6 -5.26 62.10 -7.78
N GLU A 7 -4.64 61.47 -8.77
CA GLU A 7 -3.27 61.63 -9.35
C GLU A 7 -2.06 61.04 -8.58
N GLU A 8 -1.50 60.10 -9.26
CA GLU A 8 -0.11 59.85 -9.68
C GLU A 8 1.07 60.45 -8.89
N THR A 9 2.04 59.60 -8.57
CA THR A 9 3.47 59.86 -8.80
C THR A 9 4.31 58.54 -8.81
N THR A 10 4.71 58.12 -10.00
CA THR A 10 6.06 57.84 -10.52
C THR A 10 7.09 57.11 -9.67
N ALA A 11 7.61 56.07 -10.30
CA ALA A 11 8.79 55.22 -9.99
C ALA A 11 10.13 55.99 -9.99
N PRO A 12 11.25 55.36 -9.54
CA PRO A 12 12.19 54.87 -10.55
C PRO A 12 12.81 53.47 -10.30
N ALA A 13 13.07 52.79 -11.40
CA ALA A 13 14.15 51.84 -11.57
C ALA A 13 15.40 52.61 -12.10
N PRO A 14 16.52 51.99 -12.51
CA PRO A 14 17.09 50.64 -12.38
C PRO A 14 18.61 50.64 -12.05
N ASP A 15 19.26 49.55 -12.24
CA ASP A 15 20.65 49.27 -12.69
C ASP A 15 21.25 48.11 -11.86
N THR A 16 21.97 47.13 -12.36
CA THR A 16 22.74 46.91 -13.58
C THR A 16 23.03 45.40 -13.74
N LEU A 17 22.85 44.96 -14.92
CA LEU A 17 23.40 43.88 -15.68
C LEU A 17 24.81 43.39 -15.34
N ALA A 18 25.00 42.06 -15.34
CA ALA A 18 26.20 41.43 -15.81
C ALA A 18 25.83 40.26 -16.74
N SER A 19 25.98 40.50 -18.00
CA SER A 19 25.84 39.57 -19.12
C SER A 19 27.04 38.62 -19.20
N VAL A 20 26.79 37.32 -19.26
CA VAL A 20 27.79 36.33 -19.67
C VAL A 20 27.39 35.79 -21.04
N THR A 21 28.20 36.13 -22.02
CA THR A 21 28.08 35.73 -23.41
C THR A 21 28.58 34.30 -23.60
N PHE A 22 27.74 33.38 -24.07
CA PHE A 22 28.18 32.07 -24.56
C PHE A 22 28.42 32.14 -26.09
N LEU A 23 29.63 31.83 -26.49
CA LEU A 23 30.07 31.65 -27.85
C LEU A 23 29.39 30.43 -28.49
N ARG A 24 28.64 30.68 -29.57
CA ARG A 24 28.16 29.67 -30.51
C ARG A 24 29.31 29.37 -31.50
N THR A 25 29.72 28.11 -31.56
CA THR A 25 30.46 27.58 -32.71
C THR A 25 29.50 26.79 -33.60
N THR A 26 29.25 27.33 -34.74
CA THR A 26 28.57 26.72 -35.89
C THR A 26 29.53 25.83 -36.68
N TRP A 27 29.08 24.65 -37.09
CA TRP A 27 29.71 23.79 -38.09
C TRP A 27 28.77 23.63 -39.26
N PRO A 28 29.32 23.61 -40.52
CA PRO A 28 28.52 23.70 -41.74
C PRO A 28 27.96 22.36 -42.20
N SER A 29 26.85 22.47 -42.93
CA SER A 29 26.19 21.46 -43.74
C SER A 29 27.01 21.13 -45.00
N VAL A 30 27.00 19.88 -45.43
CA VAL A 30 27.35 19.50 -46.81
C VAL A 30 26.26 18.58 -47.31
N ASP A 31 25.61 19.04 -48.35
CA ASP A 31 24.62 18.36 -49.18
C ASP A 31 25.29 17.48 -50.26
N ASP A 32 24.42 16.73 -50.99
CA ASP A 32 24.54 16.06 -52.27
C ASP A 32 25.04 14.61 -52.30
N ASP A 33 24.12 13.65 -52.50
CA ASP A 33 23.46 13.04 -53.67
C ASP A 33 24.39 12.43 -54.76
N PRO A 34 23.92 11.54 -55.67
CA PRO A 34 23.04 10.38 -55.65
C PRO A 34 23.63 9.11 -56.35
N LEU A 35 22.83 8.08 -56.58
CA LEU A 35 22.68 7.12 -57.71
C LEU A 35 22.40 5.69 -57.22
N ASP A 36 21.20 5.29 -57.35
CA ASP A 36 20.46 4.50 -58.33
C ASP A 36 21.06 3.16 -58.80
N ARG A 37 20.19 2.17 -58.76
CA ARG A 37 19.82 1.11 -59.72
C ARG A 37 20.04 -0.36 -59.36
N GLU A 38 18.87 -1.01 -59.34
CA GLU A 38 18.44 -2.21 -60.10
C GLU A 38 19.11 -3.55 -59.71
N ALA A 39 18.34 -4.46 -59.34
CA ALA A 39 17.35 -5.37 -59.91
C ALA A 39 17.81 -6.84 -59.95
N ASP A 40 16.94 -7.67 -59.67
CA ASP A 40 16.49 -8.93 -60.28
C ASP A 40 16.73 -10.22 -59.51
N ASP A 41 15.58 -10.83 -59.22
CA ASP A 41 15.14 -12.22 -59.35
C ASP A 41 16.17 -13.35 -59.32
N HIS A 42 15.94 -14.33 -58.48
CA HIS A 42 15.64 -15.71 -58.90
C HIS A 42 15.16 -16.58 -57.75
N ALA A 43 13.97 -17.13 -57.96
CA ALA A 43 13.43 -18.27 -57.23
C ALA A 43 14.29 -19.53 -57.44
N ASN A 44 14.48 -20.36 -56.41
CA ASN A 44 14.43 -21.79 -56.61
C ASN A 44 14.13 -22.59 -55.30
N THR A 45 13.15 -23.42 -55.44
CA THR A 45 12.67 -24.50 -54.60
C THR A 45 13.73 -25.58 -54.37
N GLN A 46 13.92 -26.06 -53.13
CA GLN A 46 14.16 -27.47 -52.83
C GLN A 46 13.88 -27.85 -51.38
N THR A 47 13.32 -29.01 -51.22
CA THR A 47 12.70 -29.73 -50.11
C THR A 47 13.72 -30.32 -49.12
N PRO A 48 13.31 -30.79 -47.91
CA PRO A 48 14.10 -30.75 -46.66
C PRO A 48 14.98 -31.97 -46.44
N ALA A 49 16.12 -31.78 -45.77
CA ALA A 49 16.96 -32.83 -45.23
C ALA A 49 16.95 -32.77 -43.68
N GLN A 50 16.91 -33.97 -43.10
CA GLN A 50 16.78 -34.30 -41.69
C GLN A 50 17.75 -33.54 -40.77
N ALA A 51 17.20 -33.14 -39.61
CA ALA A 51 17.95 -32.60 -38.48
C ALA A 51 18.73 -33.71 -37.71
N PRO A 52 19.94 -33.46 -37.26
CA PRO A 52 20.62 -34.33 -36.29
C PRO A 52 20.18 -34.02 -34.86
N ALA A 53 20.18 -35.09 -34.04
CA ALA A 53 19.72 -35.12 -32.64
C ALA A 53 20.39 -34.07 -31.75
N ALA A 54 19.57 -33.51 -30.85
CA ALA A 54 19.98 -32.57 -29.82
C ALA A 54 20.89 -33.24 -28.77
N PRO A 55 21.95 -32.58 -28.32
CA PRO A 55 22.73 -33.06 -27.16
C PRO A 55 21.96 -32.85 -25.85
N GLN A 56 22.07 -33.84 -24.96
CA GLN A 56 21.46 -33.85 -23.64
C GLN A 56 21.95 -32.68 -22.75
N PRO A 57 21.11 -32.13 -21.87
CA PRO A 57 21.49 -31.02 -21.03
C PRO A 57 22.47 -31.47 -19.94
N VAL A 58 23.61 -30.79 -19.88
CA VAL A 58 24.55 -30.87 -18.76
C VAL A 58 23.92 -30.23 -17.55
N ILE A 59 23.70 -31.00 -16.49
CA ILE A 59 23.22 -30.52 -15.19
C ILE A 59 24.31 -29.63 -14.58
N VAL A 60 24.10 -28.34 -14.59
CA VAL A 60 24.90 -27.38 -13.83
C VAL A 60 24.28 -27.29 -12.44
N PRO A 61 25.04 -27.47 -11.34
CA PRO A 61 24.54 -27.32 -10.00
C PRO A 61 24.07 -25.87 -9.78
N PRO A 62 22.96 -25.64 -9.04
CA PRO A 62 22.42 -24.30 -8.84
C PRO A 62 23.43 -23.44 -8.09
N MET A 63 23.66 -22.24 -8.61
CA MET A 63 24.37 -21.19 -7.89
C MET A 63 23.57 -20.80 -6.65
N PRO A 64 24.21 -20.48 -5.51
CA PRO A 64 23.52 -19.96 -4.35
C PRO A 64 22.93 -18.59 -4.70
N THR A 65 21.61 -18.57 -4.78
CA THR A 65 20.80 -17.38 -4.92
C THR A 65 20.68 -16.72 -3.55
N HIS A 66 21.07 -15.47 -3.49
CA HIS A 66 20.72 -14.43 -2.52
C HIS A 66 21.24 -14.53 -1.08
N PRO A 67 21.69 -13.39 -0.52
CA PRO A 67 21.86 -13.26 0.92
C PRO A 67 20.51 -13.45 1.61
N PRO A 68 20.48 -13.88 2.90
CA PRO A 68 19.25 -14.16 3.61
C PRO A 68 18.35 -12.91 3.62
N ALA A 69 17.11 -13.12 3.27
CA ALA A 69 16.08 -12.09 3.33
C ALA A 69 15.99 -11.56 4.77
N VAL A 70 16.16 -10.27 4.93
CA VAL A 70 15.78 -9.56 6.13
C VAL A 70 14.27 -9.73 6.31
N GLY A 71 13.85 -10.13 7.51
CA GLY A 71 12.46 -10.47 7.81
C GLY A 71 11.49 -9.31 7.53
N PRO A 72 10.21 -9.60 7.34
CA PRO A 72 9.20 -8.62 6.94
C PRO A 72 8.91 -7.52 7.98
N ASP A 73 9.42 -7.63 9.22
CA ASP A 73 9.06 -6.74 10.33
C ASP A 73 9.72 -5.36 10.28
N ASP A 74 10.90 -5.22 9.66
CA ASP A 74 11.64 -3.95 9.68
C ASP A 74 11.13 -2.91 8.64
N ARG A 75 10.32 -3.34 7.66
CA ARG A 75 9.82 -2.42 6.62
C ARG A 75 8.56 -1.65 7.01
N THR A 76 7.80 -2.14 7.97
CA THR A 76 6.55 -1.53 8.44
C THR A 76 6.80 -0.25 9.25
N VAL A 77 7.93 -0.16 9.94
CA VAL A 77 8.28 0.96 10.82
C VAL A 77 8.54 2.27 10.05
N VAL A 78 9.12 2.19 8.84
CA VAL A 78 9.42 3.39 8.03
C VAL A 78 8.16 3.99 7.39
N LEU A 79 7.18 3.16 7.06
CA LEU A 79 5.90 3.60 6.51
C LEU A 79 4.99 4.22 7.56
N ASP A 80 5.00 3.70 8.80
CA ASP A 80 4.25 4.28 9.91
C ASP A 80 4.76 5.67 10.29
N THR A 81 6.06 5.92 10.21
CA THR A 81 6.61 7.25 10.52
C THR A 81 6.21 8.32 9.51
N ALA A 82 6.18 7.98 8.22
CA ALA A 82 5.72 8.89 7.17
C ALA A 82 4.19 9.12 7.23
N ARG A 83 3.43 8.12 7.69
CA ARG A 83 1.98 8.15 7.82
C ARG A 83 1.51 8.92 9.05
N VAL A 84 2.18 8.74 10.19
CA VAL A 84 1.94 9.51 11.43
C VAL A 84 2.14 11.01 11.20
N ILE A 85 3.03 11.39 10.28
CA ILE A 85 3.26 12.79 9.91
C ILE A 85 2.12 13.37 9.06
N LEU A 86 1.43 12.55 8.25
CA LEU A 86 0.31 12.99 7.42
C LEU A 86 -1.03 13.02 8.19
N ASP A 87 -1.25 12.07 9.10
CA ASP A 87 -2.48 12.00 9.91
C ASP A 87 -2.55 13.08 11.01
N ASN A 88 -1.41 13.58 11.50
CA ASN A 88 -1.38 14.68 12.46
C ASN A 88 -1.79 16.06 11.89
N GLN A 89 -2.06 16.18 10.60
CA GLN A 89 -2.60 17.43 10.04
C GLN A 89 -4.10 17.63 10.27
N THR A 90 -4.80 16.60 10.78
CA THR A 90 -6.27 16.64 11.02
C THR A 90 -6.69 16.31 12.44
N ALA A 91 -5.76 16.11 13.40
CA ALA A 91 -6.10 15.81 14.78
C ALA A 91 -6.58 17.06 15.55
N PRO A 92 -7.69 16.95 16.33
CA PRO A 92 -8.16 18.05 17.17
C PRO A 92 -7.16 18.35 18.29
N ALA A 93 -7.05 19.61 18.66
CA ALA A 93 -6.17 20.11 19.71
C ALA A 93 -6.48 19.44 21.06
N GLY A 94 -5.67 18.45 21.43
CA GLY A 94 -5.81 17.70 22.69
C GLY A 94 -5.12 16.35 22.72
N ALA A 95 -4.69 15.82 21.59
CA ALA A 95 -3.92 14.58 21.56
C ALA A 95 -2.46 14.82 21.97
N GLU A 96 -1.99 14.07 22.97
CA GLU A 96 -0.57 14.06 23.34
C GLU A 96 0.27 13.75 22.10
N SER A 97 1.17 14.68 21.76
CA SER A 97 2.12 14.50 20.66
C SER A 97 2.98 13.26 20.96
N LYS A 98 2.70 12.16 20.24
CA LYS A 98 3.60 11.01 20.24
C LYS A 98 4.96 11.51 19.75
N VAL A 99 5.96 11.39 20.61
CA VAL A 99 7.36 11.68 20.29
C VAL A 99 7.70 10.91 19.01
N VAL A 100 8.07 11.64 17.96
CA VAL A 100 8.55 11.05 16.71
C VAL A 100 9.69 10.10 17.06
N ALA A 101 9.54 8.82 16.77
CA ALA A 101 10.58 7.84 17.01
C ALA A 101 11.85 8.30 16.28
N LYS A 102 12.98 8.22 16.97
CA LYS A 102 14.30 8.58 16.43
C LYS A 102 14.52 7.75 15.17
N VAL A 103 14.47 8.38 14.00
CA VAL A 103 14.77 7.69 12.75
C VAL A 103 16.24 7.35 12.76
N ASP A 104 16.56 6.06 12.83
CA ASP A 104 17.95 5.63 12.72
C ASP A 104 18.35 5.68 11.24
N LEU A 105 19.35 6.49 10.93
CA LEU A 105 19.86 6.60 9.56
C LEU A 105 20.66 5.37 9.13
N ASP A 106 20.97 4.48 10.05
CA ASP A 106 21.65 3.23 9.74
C ASP A 106 20.71 2.19 9.13
N ASP A 107 19.37 2.39 9.22
CA ASP A 107 18.34 1.59 8.52
C ASP A 107 18.28 1.87 7.00
N PHE A 108 18.92 2.93 6.52
CA PHE A 108 19.01 3.24 5.09
C PHE A 108 20.35 2.76 4.52
N ASP A 109 20.37 1.57 3.94
CA ASP A 109 21.55 1.03 3.27
C ASP A 109 21.83 1.77 1.96
N ASP A 110 22.79 2.70 2.02
CA ASP A 110 23.53 3.09 0.84
C ASP A 110 24.38 1.88 0.41
N ALA A 111 24.29 1.46 -0.86
CA ALA A 111 25.13 0.37 -1.36
C ALA A 111 26.60 0.61 -0.93
N PRO A 112 27.20 -0.31 -0.19
CA PRO A 112 28.49 -0.06 0.42
C PRO A 112 29.54 0.25 -0.65
N LEU A 113 30.38 1.25 -0.37
CA LEU A 113 31.46 1.64 -1.27
C LEU A 113 32.39 0.46 -1.60
N ILE A 114 32.56 -0.41 -0.61
CA ILE A 114 33.31 -1.67 -0.71
C ILE A 114 32.31 -2.80 -0.55
N PRO A 115 31.96 -3.54 -1.63
CA PRO A 115 31.07 -4.70 -1.55
C PRO A 115 31.53 -5.72 -0.49
N ALA A 116 30.57 -6.40 0.14
CA ALA A 116 30.86 -7.34 1.23
C ALA A 116 31.89 -8.42 0.85
N TRP A 117 31.88 -8.88 -0.40
CA TRP A 117 32.83 -9.86 -0.91
C TRP A 117 34.27 -9.34 -0.97
N MET A 118 34.50 -8.02 -1.06
CA MET A 118 35.83 -7.42 -1.00
C MET A 118 36.40 -7.39 0.42
N LYS A 119 35.59 -7.64 1.44
CA LYS A 119 36.03 -7.64 2.85
C LYS A 119 36.53 -9.01 3.32
N SER A 120 36.36 -10.07 2.53
CA SER A 120 36.78 -11.44 2.88
C SER A 120 37.77 -12.01 1.86
N PRO A 121 38.78 -12.77 2.29
CA PRO A 121 39.72 -13.44 1.38
C PRO A 121 39.03 -14.43 0.45
N GLU A 122 37.99 -15.11 0.92
CA GLU A 122 37.18 -16.08 0.16
C GLU A 122 36.38 -15.37 -0.94
N GLY A 123 35.79 -14.22 -0.64
CA GLY A 123 35.09 -13.38 -1.61
C GLY A 123 36.02 -12.89 -2.71
N TRP A 124 37.25 -12.48 -2.37
CA TRP A 124 38.28 -12.12 -3.34
C TRP A 124 38.69 -13.30 -4.24
N ALA A 125 38.88 -14.48 -3.66
CA ALA A 125 39.23 -15.68 -4.43
C ALA A 125 38.13 -16.07 -5.42
N ALA A 126 36.88 -16.11 -4.98
CA ALA A 126 35.72 -16.40 -5.81
C ALA A 126 35.52 -15.37 -6.93
N TRP A 127 35.57 -14.06 -6.58
CA TRP A 127 35.41 -12.97 -7.53
C TRP A 127 36.57 -12.94 -8.54
N SER A 128 37.82 -13.06 -8.09
CA SER A 128 39.00 -12.98 -8.96
C SER A 128 38.99 -14.07 -10.02
N GLY A 129 38.57 -15.29 -9.64
CA GLY A 129 38.48 -16.41 -10.56
C GLY A 129 37.43 -16.22 -11.69
N VAL A 130 36.28 -15.68 -11.35
CA VAL A 130 35.19 -15.42 -12.30
C VAL A 130 35.49 -14.16 -13.12
N PHE A 131 35.86 -13.07 -12.42
CA PHE A 131 36.12 -11.77 -13.05
C PHE A 131 37.34 -11.83 -14.00
N TYR A 132 38.45 -12.45 -13.57
CA TYR A 132 39.64 -12.56 -14.42
C TYR A 132 39.36 -13.34 -15.69
N ARG A 133 38.66 -14.48 -15.61
CA ARG A 133 38.28 -15.27 -16.78
C ARG A 133 37.34 -14.55 -17.75
N ALA A 134 36.35 -13.85 -17.20
CA ALA A 134 35.41 -13.03 -18.00
C ALA A 134 36.14 -11.85 -18.65
N ARG A 135 36.94 -11.08 -17.88
CA ARG A 135 37.65 -9.91 -18.37
C ARG A 135 38.79 -10.22 -19.33
N ARG A 136 39.47 -11.36 -19.12
CA ARG A 136 40.49 -11.84 -20.09
C ARG A 136 39.84 -12.21 -21.42
N ARG A 137 38.66 -12.80 -21.41
CA ARG A 137 37.91 -13.07 -22.66
C ARG A 137 37.47 -11.78 -23.33
N ASP A 138 36.88 -10.86 -22.61
CA ASP A 138 36.46 -9.54 -23.10
C ASP A 138 37.64 -8.74 -23.66
N PHE A 139 38.77 -8.70 -22.94
CA PHE A 139 39.97 -8.02 -23.36
C PHE A 139 40.53 -8.61 -24.66
N ARG A 140 40.65 -9.96 -24.77
CA ARG A 140 41.09 -10.63 -25.99
C ARG A 140 40.17 -10.38 -27.16
N ARG A 141 38.86 -10.33 -26.95
CA ARG A 141 37.88 -10.00 -27.99
C ARG A 141 37.99 -8.54 -28.39
N TRP A 142 38.13 -7.64 -27.43
CA TRP A 142 38.34 -6.22 -27.66
C TRP A 142 39.63 -5.96 -28.45
N VAL A 143 40.72 -6.57 -28.13
CA VAL A 143 42.00 -6.48 -28.86
C VAL A 143 41.88 -7.01 -30.30
N ARG A 144 41.14 -8.10 -30.50
CA ARG A 144 40.96 -8.68 -31.87
C ARG A 144 40.03 -7.87 -32.77
N ARG A 145 39.12 -7.10 -32.22
CA ARG A 145 38.14 -6.27 -32.95
C ARG A 145 38.47 -4.81 -32.74
N GLN A 146 39.64 -4.39 -33.18
CA GLN A 146 40.07 -2.99 -33.07
C GLN A 146 39.19 -2.07 -33.91
N PRO A 147 38.49 -1.08 -33.31
CA PRO A 147 37.77 -0.08 -34.05
C PRO A 147 38.76 0.84 -34.80
N THR A 148 38.27 1.57 -35.79
CA THR A 148 39.06 2.62 -36.45
C THR A 148 39.58 3.65 -35.44
N GLN A 149 40.62 4.43 -35.78
CA GLN A 149 41.18 5.46 -34.88
C GLN A 149 40.09 6.40 -34.31
N LYS A 150 39.12 6.81 -35.11
CA LYS A 150 37.96 7.59 -34.64
C LYS A 150 37.10 6.82 -33.60
N GLY A 151 37.03 5.51 -33.73
CA GLY A 151 36.35 4.64 -32.76
C GLY A 151 37.00 4.62 -31.37
N HIS A 152 38.34 4.58 -31.30
CA HIS A 152 39.08 4.60 -30.03
C HIS A 152 38.90 5.92 -29.27
N VAL A 153 38.92 7.06 -29.99
CA VAL A 153 38.67 8.37 -29.38
C VAL A 153 37.27 8.45 -28.81
N ARG A 154 36.26 7.93 -29.53
CA ARG A 154 34.87 7.85 -29.00
C ARG A 154 34.75 6.92 -27.81
N GLN A 155 35.44 5.78 -27.81
CA GLN A 155 35.47 4.87 -26.64
C GLN A 155 36.12 5.55 -25.43
N PHE A 156 37.23 6.25 -25.62
CA PHE A 156 37.87 7.01 -24.54
C PHE A 156 36.94 8.09 -23.96
N GLY A 157 36.32 8.91 -24.81
CA GLY A 157 35.35 9.92 -24.37
C GLY A 157 34.20 9.34 -23.56
N ARG A 158 33.65 8.17 -23.96
CA ARG A 158 32.64 7.43 -23.19
C ARG A 158 33.17 6.91 -21.86
N GLY A 159 34.41 6.40 -21.87
CA GLY A 159 35.05 5.91 -20.62
C GLY A 159 35.23 7.01 -19.61
N VAL A 160 35.70 8.17 -20.02
CA VAL A 160 35.81 9.36 -19.18
C VAL A 160 34.44 9.78 -18.64
N ARG A 161 33.42 9.83 -19.50
CA ARG A 161 32.06 10.17 -19.11
C ARG A 161 31.50 9.18 -18.10
N ARG A 162 31.56 7.87 -18.37
CA ARG A 162 31.11 6.81 -17.43
C ARG A 162 31.81 6.88 -16.08
N SER A 163 33.13 7.10 -16.10
CA SER A 163 33.94 7.24 -14.88
C SER A 163 33.54 8.49 -14.08
N HIS A 164 33.31 9.60 -14.78
CA HIS A 164 32.85 10.84 -14.17
C HIS A 164 31.44 10.70 -13.59
N GLU A 165 30.51 10.13 -14.32
CA GLU A 165 29.14 9.84 -13.87
C GLU A 165 29.13 8.93 -12.64
N TRP A 166 30.01 7.94 -12.56
CA TRP A 166 30.14 7.07 -11.39
C TRP A 166 30.61 7.83 -10.15
N VAL A 167 31.47 8.84 -10.30
CA VAL A 167 31.94 9.70 -9.20
C VAL A 167 30.87 10.69 -8.77
N VAL A 168 30.25 11.40 -9.72
CA VAL A 168 29.32 12.52 -9.46
C VAL A 168 27.90 12.04 -9.19
N GLY A 169 27.46 10.97 -9.87
CA GLY A 169 26.13 10.42 -9.78
C GLY A 169 25.78 9.73 -8.46
N PHE A 170 26.73 9.64 -7.51
CA PHE A 170 26.48 9.09 -6.20
C PHE A 170 25.80 10.13 -5.30
N GLU A 171 24.49 10.05 -5.18
CA GLU A 171 23.71 10.98 -4.37
C GLU A 171 23.40 10.49 -2.95
N GLY A 172 23.44 9.20 -2.68
CA GLY A 172 23.21 8.59 -1.36
C GLY A 172 21.77 8.73 -0.87
N VAL A 173 21.07 7.63 -0.69
CA VAL A 173 19.69 7.60 -0.17
C VAL A 173 19.62 8.26 1.22
N ARG A 174 20.63 8.05 2.06
CA ARG A 174 20.74 8.66 3.41
C ARG A 174 20.69 10.19 3.41
N VAL A 175 21.26 10.83 2.39
CA VAL A 175 21.26 12.32 2.33
C VAL A 175 19.86 12.83 1.99
N GLN A 176 19.15 12.15 1.12
CA GLN A 176 17.80 12.55 0.71
C GLN A 176 16.79 12.32 1.84
N SER A 177 16.83 11.16 2.50
CA SER A 177 15.97 10.86 3.65
C SER A 177 16.24 11.80 4.83
N ALA A 178 17.50 12.04 5.17
CA ALA A 178 17.87 12.99 6.21
C ALA A 178 17.47 14.44 5.87
N ALA A 179 17.56 14.85 4.60
CA ALA A 179 17.09 16.16 4.16
C ALA A 179 15.58 16.31 4.29
N HIS A 180 14.83 15.29 3.90
CA HIS A 180 13.37 15.27 4.03
C HIS A 180 12.95 15.35 5.50
N THR A 181 13.52 14.50 6.36
CA THR A 181 13.25 14.49 7.81
C THR A 181 13.57 15.82 8.46
N ALA A 182 14.72 16.41 8.15
CA ALA A 182 15.11 17.73 8.65
C ALA A 182 14.13 18.83 8.21
N HIS A 183 13.64 18.78 6.98
CA HIS A 183 12.67 19.76 6.47
C HIS A 183 11.31 19.63 7.18
N VAL A 184 10.81 18.40 7.35
CA VAL A 184 9.52 18.13 8.02
C VAL A 184 9.59 18.60 9.48
N LEU A 185 10.57 18.14 10.24
CA LEU A 185 10.72 18.49 11.66
C LEU A 185 10.95 19.99 11.87
N THR A 186 11.68 20.67 10.97
CA THR A 186 11.83 22.14 11.02
C THR A 186 10.49 22.85 10.80
N ARG A 187 9.64 22.35 9.91
CA ARG A 187 8.29 22.88 9.69
C ARG A 187 7.41 22.70 10.92
N GLU A 188 7.44 21.52 11.54
CA GLU A 188 6.67 21.21 12.75
C GLU A 188 7.14 22.09 13.94
N ALA A 189 8.44 22.25 14.12
CA ALA A 189 8.99 23.16 15.13
C ALA A 189 8.49 24.59 14.97
N ARG A 190 8.41 25.07 13.72
CA ARG A 190 7.86 26.42 13.44
C ARG A 190 6.35 26.51 13.77
N ILE A 191 5.59 25.47 13.47
CA ILE A 191 4.14 25.43 13.80
C ILE A 191 3.96 25.39 15.32
N ALA A 192 4.66 24.51 16.03
CA ALA A 192 4.62 24.41 17.49
C ALA A 192 5.05 25.73 18.18
N ALA A 193 6.09 26.40 17.67
CA ALA A 193 6.53 27.69 18.18
C ALA A 193 5.46 28.80 17.95
N ARG A 194 4.77 28.78 16.80
CA ARG A 194 3.64 29.69 16.56
C ARG A 194 2.49 29.43 17.53
N GLN A 195 2.09 28.17 17.71
CA GLN A 195 1.04 27.80 18.65
C GLN A 195 1.38 28.22 20.08
N ALA A 196 2.62 28.03 20.54
CA ALA A 196 3.07 28.47 21.84
C ALA A 196 3.03 30.00 22.00
N ARG A 197 3.32 30.78 20.95
CA ARG A 197 3.23 32.24 20.96
C ARG A 197 1.80 32.76 21.03
N PHE A 198 0.88 32.13 20.30
CA PHE A 198 -0.52 32.57 20.22
C PHE A 198 -1.43 31.99 21.32
N THR A 199 -0.94 31.05 22.15
CA THR A 199 -1.71 30.56 23.29
C THR A 199 -1.82 31.64 24.37
N PRO A 200 -3.05 32.06 24.75
CA PRO A 200 -3.26 33.13 25.73
C PRO A 200 -2.66 32.79 27.12
N ARG A 201 -2.14 33.82 27.80
CA ARG A 201 -1.55 33.64 29.16
C ARG A 201 -2.55 33.17 30.20
N ILE A 202 -3.86 33.42 30.02
CA ILE A 202 -4.94 33.00 30.90
C ILE A 202 -5.09 31.47 30.99
N LEU A 203 -4.59 30.73 29.96
CA LEU A 203 -4.60 29.26 29.94
C LEU A 203 -3.25 28.69 30.41
N GLY A 204 -2.82 29.01 31.65
CA GLY A 204 -1.49 28.72 32.18
C GLY A 204 -0.93 27.32 31.88
N ALA A 205 -1.66 26.25 32.26
CA ALA A 205 -1.25 24.87 32.00
C ALA A 205 -1.15 24.52 30.50
N LYS A 206 -2.10 24.99 29.65
CA LYS A 206 -2.05 24.78 28.20
C LYS A 206 -0.90 25.53 27.55
N LYS A 207 -0.55 26.71 28.05
CA LYS A 207 0.59 27.48 27.54
C LYS A 207 1.93 26.80 27.90
N GLU A 208 2.06 26.31 29.12
CA GLU A 208 3.26 25.57 29.53
C GLU A 208 3.46 24.29 28.71
N LEU A 209 2.38 23.54 28.46
CA LEU A 209 2.40 22.37 27.59
C LEU A 209 2.79 22.74 26.17
N ALA A 210 2.24 23.80 25.59
CA ALA A 210 2.59 24.29 24.25
C ALA A 210 4.07 24.76 24.17
N MET A 211 4.61 25.35 25.21
CA MET A 211 6.03 25.72 25.28
C MET A 211 6.92 24.48 25.35
N LYS A 212 6.59 23.50 26.19
CA LYS A 212 7.35 22.22 26.27
C LYS A 212 7.30 21.43 24.95
N THR A 213 6.15 21.43 24.25
CA THR A 213 6.05 20.79 22.94
C THR A 213 6.87 21.52 21.88
N ALA A 214 6.87 22.86 21.88
CA ALA A 214 7.69 23.66 20.97
C ALA A 214 9.18 23.45 21.22
N GLU A 215 9.63 23.36 22.48
CA GLU A 215 11.01 23.07 22.83
C GLU A 215 11.46 21.68 22.36
N LYS A 216 10.61 20.65 22.61
CA LYS A 216 10.89 19.28 22.12
C LYS A 216 10.98 19.23 20.59
N ALA A 217 10.04 19.87 19.88
CA ALA A 217 10.05 19.94 18.42
C ALA A 217 11.28 20.68 17.89
N THR A 218 11.73 21.72 18.55
CA THR A 218 12.94 22.47 18.17
C THR A 218 14.20 21.62 18.33
N LYS A 219 14.33 20.89 19.44
CA LYS A 219 15.45 19.97 19.67
C LYS A 219 15.48 18.85 18.61
N ALA A 220 14.35 18.25 18.33
CA ALA A 220 14.24 17.21 17.28
C ALA A 220 14.61 17.76 15.89
N ALA A 221 14.22 18.99 15.56
CA ALA A 221 14.59 19.64 14.31
C ALA A 221 16.09 19.93 14.22
N GLU A 222 16.73 20.37 15.32
CA GLU A 222 18.17 20.60 15.38
C GLU A 222 18.97 19.31 15.20
N GLU A 223 18.54 18.22 15.87
CA GLU A 223 19.15 16.89 15.71
C GLU A 223 19.05 16.41 14.26
N ALA A 224 17.88 16.52 13.63
CA ALA A 224 17.68 16.14 12.25
C ALA A 224 18.55 16.94 11.27
N VAL A 225 18.73 18.24 11.51
CA VAL A 225 19.64 19.08 10.72
C VAL A 225 21.10 18.65 10.89
N LEU A 226 21.51 18.27 12.10
CA LEU A 226 22.86 17.73 12.36
C LEU A 226 23.08 16.40 11.64
N LEU A 227 22.08 15.49 11.67
CA LEU A 227 22.12 14.22 10.95
C LEU A 227 22.23 14.44 9.44
N HIS A 228 21.45 15.38 8.88
CA HIS A 228 21.58 15.75 7.46
C HIS A 228 22.98 16.27 7.10
N LYS A 229 23.58 17.13 7.97
CA LYS A 229 24.94 17.61 7.76
C LYS A 229 25.96 16.46 7.81
N LYS A 230 25.80 15.51 8.74
CA LYS A 230 26.64 14.30 8.83
C LYS A 230 26.51 13.45 7.56
N ALA A 231 25.31 13.11 7.15
CA ALA A 231 25.06 12.34 5.92
C ALA A 231 25.67 13.01 4.67
N LYS A 232 25.56 14.34 4.55
CA LYS A 232 26.18 15.12 3.47
C LYS A 232 27.71 15.03 3.51
N LYS A 233 28.31 15.06 4.70
CA LYS A 233 29.77 14.92 4.88
C LYS A 233 30.22 13.52 4.45
N ASP A 234 29.49 12.49 4.85
CA ASP A 234 29.80 11.10 4.51
C ASP A 234 29.65 10.84 3.00
N ARG A 235 28.61 11.39 2.35
CA ARG A 235 28.48 11.38 0.91
C ARG A 235 29.68 12.04 0.21
N ASN A 236 30.08 13.21 0.66
CA ASN A 236 31.21 13.92 0.07
C ASN A 236 32.52 13.13 0.25
N ARG A 237 32.69 12.47 1.41
CA ARG A 237 33.83 11.58 1.65
C ARG A 237 33.83 10.39 0.67
N ALA A 238 32.66 9.78 0.46
CA ALA A 238 32.52 8.71 -0.51
C ALA A 238 32.80 9.16 -1.94
N ARG A 239 32.32 10.35 -2.34
CA ARG A 239 32.65 10.95 -3.66
C ARG A 239 34.14 11.21 -3.81
N ASN A 240 34.79 11.74 -2.79
CA ASN A 240 36.23 11.99 -2.85
C ASN A 240 37.05 10.70 -2.95
N LEU A 241 36.63 9.63 -2.24
CA LEU A 241 37.25 8.29 -2.40
C LEU A 241 37.07 7.74 -3.80
N ARG A 242 35.86 7.85 -4.38
CA ARG A 242 35.59 7.43 -5.76
C ARG A 242 36.42 8.26 -6.76
N ALA A 243 36.51 9.55 -6.54
CA ALA A 243 37.38 10.43 -7.34
C ALA A 243 38.83 10.00 -7.28
N GLY A 244 39.33 9.65 -6.08
CA GLY A 244 40.71 9.13 -5.88
C GLY A 244 40.94 7.83 -6.66
N VAL A 245 39.95 6.90 -6.65
CA VAL A 245 40.04 5.63 -7.39
C VAL A 245 39.99 5.85 -8.92
N VAL A 246 39.19 6.79 -9.39
CA VAL A 246 39.02 7.05 -10.83
C VAL A 246 40.14 7.89 -11.40
N TYR A 247 40.54 8.95 -10.73
CA TYR A 247 41.50 9.92 -11.24
C TYR A 247 42.93 9.69 -10.74
N GLY A 248 43.09 9.01 -9.59
CA GLY A 248 44.40 8.72 -9.01
C GLY A 248 45.32 7.89 -9.90
N PRO A 249 44.90 6.70 -10.36
CA PRO A 249 45.73 5.85 -11.22
C PRO A 249 46.19 6.51 -12.55
N PRO A 250 45.30 7.19 -13.30
CA PRO A 250 45.73 7.96 -14.47
C PRO A 250 46.78 9.03 -14.16
N LEU A 251 46.54 9.82 -13.12
CA LEU A 251 47.50 10.87 -12.72
C LEU A 251 48.84 10.27 -12.23
N ALA A 252 48.78 9.17 -11.51
CA ALA A 252 49.99 8.47 -11.06
C ALA A 252 50.76 7.87 -12.26
N ALA A 253 50.07 7.28 -13.23
CA ALA A 253 50.70 6.73 -14.44
C ALA A 253 51.38 7.81 -15.31
N ILE A 254 50.75 8.98 -15.46
CA ILE A 254 51.30 10.08 -16.19
C ILE A 254 52.47 10.70 -15.41
N GLY A 255 52.33 10.98 -14.09
CA GLY A 255 53.34 11.60 -13.26
C GLY A 255 54.57 10.71 -13.08
N SER A 256 54.39 9.44 -12.75
CA SER A 256 55.54 8.52 -12.60
C SER A 256 56.22 8.24 -13.97
N GLY A 257 55.44 8.16 -15.06
CA GLY A 257 56.00 8.03 -16.38
C GLY A 257 56.95 9.18 -16.71
N TYR A 258 56.53 10.42 -16.40
CA TYR A 258 57.40 11.60 -16.61
C TYR A 258 58.64 11.61 -15.75
N VAL A 259 58.52 11.32 -14.46
CA VAL A 259 59.61 11.36 -13.47
C VAL A 259 60.71 10.32 -13.78
N TYR A 260 60.29 9.09 -14.14
CA TYR A 260 61.23 7.99 -14.31
C TYR A 260 61.64 7.73 -15.77
N GLY A 261 60.86 8.15 -16.73
CA GLY A 261 61.10 7.89 -18.15
C GLY A 261 61.17 9.13 -19.06
N GLY A 262 61.15 10.32 -18.48
CA GLY A 262 61.19 11.57 -19.25
C GLY A 262 60.06 11.67 -20.29
N GLY A 263 60.34 12.15 -21.48
CA GLY A 263 59.35 12.31 -22.54
C GLY A 263 58.74 11.00 -23.05
N LEU A 264 59.52 9.91 -23.10
CA LEU A 264 59.03 8.58 -23.49
C LEU A 264 58.13 7.98 -22.42
N GLY A 265 58.48 8.16 -21.15
CA GLY A 265 57.64 7.72 -20.04
C GLY A 265 56.31 8.49 -19.92
N LEU A 266 56.33 9.79 -20.19
CA LEU A 266 55.12 10.58 -20.30
C LEU A 266 54.19 10.06 -21.41
N ALA A 267 54.75 9.79 -22.61
CA ALA A 267 53.96 9.21 -23.71
C ALA A 267 53.35 7.84 -23.33
N ALA A 268 54.09 6.98 -22.66
CA ALA A 268 53.59 5.70 -22.17
C ALA A 268 52.47 5.86 -21.12
N GLY A 269 52.60 6.81 -20.18
CA GLY A 269 51.58 7.15 -19.20
C GLY A 269 50.25 7.65 -19.82
N LEU A 270 50.39 8.50 -20.83
CA LEU A 270 49.25 9.02 -21.59
C LEU A 270 48.56 7.92 -22.40
N LEU A 271 49.34 7.05 -23.08
CA LEU A 271 48.82 5.91 -23.85
C LEU A 271 48.10 4.88 -22.91
N SER A 272 48.64 4.59 -21.74
CA SER A 272 48.01 3.69 -20.77
C SER A 272 46.70 4.26 -20.26
N THR A 273 46.63 5.55 -19.97
CA THR A 273 45.43 6.27 -19.58
C THR A 273 44.38 6.26 -20.68
N PHE A 274 44.80 6.50 -21.91
CA PHE A 274 43.93 6.47 -23.08
C PHE A 274 43.36 5.03 -23.29
N ALA A 275 44.22 4.01 -23.25
CA ALA A 275 43.82 2.62 -23.40
C ALA A 275 42.87 2.17 -22.30
N GLY A 276 43.14 2.54 -21.03
CA GLY A 276 42.28 2.30 -19.89
C GLY A 276 40.89 2.97 -20.04
N GLY A 277 40.90 4.24 -20.44
CA GLY A 277 39.67 4.98 -20.67
C GLY A 277 38.85 4.39 -21.86
N ALA A 278 39.52 4.04 -22.94
CA ALA A 278 38.88 3.38 -24.08
C ALA A 278 38.32 1.99 -23.72
N PHE A 279 39.01 1.26 -22.86
CA PHE A 279 38.53 -0.05 -22.38
C PHE A 279 37.29 0.09 -21.45
N ILE A 280 37.27 1.09 -20.58
CA ILE A 280 36.09 1.41 -19.73
C ILE A 280 34.90 1.84 -20.60
N GLY A 281 35.19 2.60 -21.66
CA GLY A 281 34.16 3.12 -22.57
C GLY A 281 33.75 2.17 -23.68
N ARG A 282 34.30 0.91 -23.71
CA ARG A 282 33.90 -0.09 -24.70
C ARG A 282 32.43 -0.45 -24.53
N THR A 283 31.80 -0.79 -25.64
CA THR A 283 30.47 -1.42 -25.61
C THR A 283 30.59 -2.88 -25.19
N PRO A 284 29.68 -3.44 -24.39
CA PRO A 284 29.60 -4.88 -24.17
C PRO A 284 29.47 -5.61 -25.52
N TYR A 285 30.00 -6.83 -25.58
CA TYR A 285 30.16 -7.56 -26.83
C TYR A 285 28.83 -7.99 -27.51
N ASP A 286 27.76 -8.11 -26.76
CA ASP A 286 26.45 -8.55 -27.24
C ASP A 286 25.65 -7.42 -27.94
N GLU A 287 26.23 -6.23 -28.00
CA GLU A 287 25.67 -5.07 -28.72
C GLU A 287 26.38 -4.84 -30.05
N ASP A 288 26.23 -5.80 -31.00
CA ASP A 288 26.51 -5.53 -32.41
C ASP A 288 25.36 -4.71 -32.97
N THR A 289 25.42 -3.39 -32.82
CA THR A 289 24.42 -2.59 -33.50
C THR A 289 24.83 -1.16 -33.80
N ASN A 290 24.35 -0.80 -34.95
CA ASN A 290 24.52 0.49 -35.63
C ASN A 290 24.16 1.67 -34.69
N TRP A 291 25.15 2.54 -34.53
CA TRP A 291 25.20 3.67 -33.60
C TRP A 291 24.21 4.79 -33.90
N THR A 292 23.49 4.74 -34.96
CA THR A 292 22.80 5.93 -35.46
C THR A 292 21.29 5.93 -35.27
N THR A 293 20.64 4.80 -34.90
CA THR A 293 19.17 4.75 -34.95
C THR A 293 18.47 3.78 -33.98
N GLU A 294 19.17 3.04 -33.11
CA GLU A 294 18.45 2.09 -32.26
C GLU A 294 18.11 2.68 -30.92
N TRP A 295 16.84 2.81 -30.69
CA TRP A 295 16.19 3.02 -29.41
C TRP A 295 16.51 1.84 -28.51
N ARG A 296 17.27 2.07 -27.45
CA ARG A 296 17.46 1.05 -26.43
C ARG A 296 16.29 1.10 -25.46
N SER A 297 15.59 0.00 -25.38
CA SER A 297 14.57 -0.17 -24.37
C SER A 297 15.19 -0.20 -22.97
N LEU A 298 14.50 0.31 -21.96
CA LEU A 298 14.88 0.17 -20.56
C LEU A 298 14.95 -1.29 -20.12
N GLY A 299 14.25 -2.18 -20.85
CA GLY A 299 14.29 -3.64 -20.66
C GLY A 299 15.67 -4.26 -20.85
N ASP A 300 16.55 -3.64 -21.65
CA ASP A 300 17.91 -4.15 -21.95
C ASP A 300 18.97 -3.74 -20.91
N GLY A 301 18.58 -3.15 -19.79
CA GLY A 301 19.46 -2.81 -18.67
C GLY A 301 20.21 -1.49 -18.81
N ASP A 302 19.80 -0.61 -19.68
CA ASP A 302 20.35 0.74 -19.81
C ASP A 302 19.95 1.64 -18.64
N ARG A 303 20.81 2.58 -18.29
CA ARG A 303 20.53 3.55 -17.23
C ARG A 303 19.59 4.65 -17.73
N MET A 304 18.53 4.89 -17.01
CA MET A 304 17.68 6.05 -17.27
C MET A 304 18.46 7.34 -17.00
N THR A 305 18.61 8.18 -18.00
CA THR A 305 19.33 9.46 -17.92
C THR A 305 18.42 10.64 -18.26
N ALA A 306 18.76 11.85 -17.82
CA ALA A 306 17.97 13.04 -18.14
C ALA A 306 17.81 13.27 -19.66
N PRO A 307 18.85 13.15 -20.50
CA PRO A 307 18.69 13.25 -21.96
C PRO A 307 17.76 12.18 -22.55
N MET A 308 17.81 10.95 -22.02
CA MET A 308 16.90 9.88 -22.43
C MET A 308 15.44 10.22 -22.09
N LEU A 309 15.20 10.75 -20.90
CA LEU A 309 13.87 11.22 -20.49
C LEU A 309 13.36 12.33 -21.44
N ASP A 310 14.18 13.34 -21.72
CA ASP A 310 13.81 14.39 -22.67
C ASP A 310 13.42 13.82 -24.04
N GLN A 311 14.23 12.89 -24.55
CA GLN A 311 13.99 12.25 -25.84
C GLN A 311 12.71 11.41 -25.82
N THR A 312 12.50 10.59 -24.76
CA THR A 312 11.30 9.76 -24.59
C THR A 312 10.03 10.61 -24.52
N PHE A 313 10.05 11.70 -23.73
CA PHE A 313 8.89 12.57 -23.59
C PHE A 313 8.59 13.39 -24.86
N ARG A 314 9.61 13.71 -25.66
CA ARG A 314 9.42 14.30 -27.00
C ARG A 314 8.83 13.29 -27.98
N ALA A 315 9.33 12.06 -28.01
CA ALA A 315 8.81 11.01 -28.88
C ALA A 315 7.35 10.69 -28.57
N ALA A 316 7.00 10.62 -27.28
CA ALA A 316 5.61 10.49 -26.82
C ALA A 316 4.77 11.78 -27.01
N LYS A 317 5.31 12.84 -27.62
CA LYS A 317 4.65 14.14 -27.87
C LYS A 317 4.08 14.78 -26.61
N VAL A 318 4.61 14.44 -25.43
CA VAL A 318 4.23 15.07 -24.16
C VAL A 318 4.79 16.48 -24.09
N ILE A 319 6.02 16.68 -24.55
CA ILE A 319 6.70 17.97 -24.63
C ILE A 319 7.07 18.30 -26.07
N GLY A 320 7.28 19.57 -26.36
CA GLY A 320 7.69 20.05 -27.68
C GLY A 320 9.15 19.68 -28.01
N ALA A 321 9.53 19.82 -29.32
CA ALA A 321 10.86 19.43 -29.81
C ALA A 321 12.01 20.20 -29.13
N GLU A 322 11.81 21.46 -28.81
CA GLU A 322 12.80 22.34 -28.16
C GLU A 322 12.66 22.38 -26.63
N GLU A 323 11.60 21.76 -26.07
CA GLU A 323 11.35 21.78 -24.65
C GLU A 323 12.17 20.71 -23.93
N THR A 324 12.52 20.96 -22.67
CA THR A 324 13.24 20.05 -21.78
C THR A 324 12.51 19.87 -20.45
N LEU A 325 12.70 18.73 -19.84
CA LEU A 325 12.16 18.41 -18.51
C LEU A 325 13.01 19.04 -17.41
N GLY A 326 12.36 19.60 -16.40
CA GLY A 326 13.02 19.97 -15.17
C GLY A 326 13.21 18.72 -14.29
N VAL A 327 14.43 18.22 -14.14
CA VAL A 327 14.69 17.06 -13.27
C VAL A 327 14.79 17.52 -11.83
N VAL A 328 13.75 17.22 -11.03
CA VAL A 328 13.67 17.55 -9.60
C VAL A 328 14.37 16.47 -8.77
N GLN A 329 14.17 15.21 -9.14
CA GLN A 329 14.87 14.06 -8.59
C GLN A 329 15.40 13.25 -9.76
N MET A 330 16.73 13.03 -9.76
CA MET A 330 17.38 12.23 -10.80
C MET A 330 16.84 10.80 -10.79
N PRO A 331 16.80 10.16 -11.97
CA PRO A 331 16.41 8.77 -12.06
C PRO A 331 17.25 7.89 -11.15
N MET A 332 16.60 7.14 -10.30
CA MET A 332 17.21 6.22 -9.32
C MET A 332 16.61 4.84 -9.49
N LEU A 333 17.46 3.83 -9.39
CA LEU A 333 17.03 2.43 -9.37
C LEU A 333 16.63 2.08 -7.94
N ASP A 334 15.43 1.55 -7.76
CA ASP A 334 14.98 1.04 -6.47
C ASP A 334 15.49 -0.39 -6.20
N ASN A 335 15.16 -0.93 -5.03
CA ASN A 335 15.57 -2.28 -4.62
C ASN A 335 14.93 -3.41 -5.46
N ARG A 336 13.91 -3.09 -6.27
CA ARG A 336 13.21 -4.02 -7.16
C ARG A 336 13.69 -3.94 -8.61
N GLY A 337 14.70 -3.09 -8.87
CA GLY A 337 15.19 -2.86 -10.22
C GLY A 337 14.33 -1.92 -11.05
N ALA A 338 13.42 -1.18 -10.42
CA ALA A 338 12.58 -0.19 -11.10
C ALA A 338 13.21 1.21 -11.04
N TRP A 339 13.00 2.00 -12.08
CA TRP A 339 13.45 3.38 -12.15
C TRP A 339 12.41 4.33 -11.57
N THR A 340 12.83 5.24 -10.70
CA THR A 340 12.00 6.32 -10.16
C THR A 340 12.63 7.67 -10.46
N ALA A 341 11.82 8.64 -10.88
CA ALA A 341 12.26 10.01 -11.10
C ALA A 341 11.14 11.00 -10.75
N VAL A 342 11.49 12.22 -10.33
CA VAL A 342 10.54 13.31 -10.17
C VAL A 342 10.88 14.40 -11.16
N LEU A 343 9.92 14.72 -12.02
CA LEU A 343 10.11 15.61 -13.16
C LEU A 343 9.13 16.77 -13.12
N ASP A 344 9.60 17.95 -13.45
CA ASP A 344 8.77 19.11 -13.79
C ASP A 344 8.61 19.17 -15.30
N LEU A 345 7.39 19.14 -15.77
CA LEU A 345 7.04 19.37 -17.16
C LEU A 345 7.25 20.87 -17.50
N PRO A 346 7.50 21.22 -18.78
CA PRO A 346 7.64 22.59 -19.21
C PRO A 346 6.44 23.46 -18.82
N PRO A 347 6.63 24.78 -18.67
CA PRO A 347 5.54 25.70 -18.37
C PRO A 347 4.36 25.55 -19.35
N GLY A 348 3.15 25.43 -18.82
CA GLY A 348 1.94 25.22 -19.62
C GLY A 348 1.60 23.75 -19.91
N VAL A 349 2.47 22.80 -19.61
CA VAL A 349 2.20 21.36 -19.79
C VAL A 349 1.71 20.76 -18.45
N PRO A 350 0.43 20.35 -18.33
CA PRO A 350 -0.08 19.76 -17.10
C PRO A 350 0.31 18.30 -16.97
N ALA A 351 0.44 17.78 -15.74
CA ALA A 351 0.71 16.37 -15.43
C ALA A 351 -0.26 15.41 -16.15
N LYS A 352 -1.53 15.80 -16.30
CA LYS A 352 -2.55 15.02 -17.02
C LYS A 352 -2.13 14.67 -18.44
N ARG A 353 -1.34 15.52 -19.13
CA ARG A 353 -0.89 15.25 -20.50
C ARG A 353 0.08 14.05 -20.52
N ALA A 354 1.03 14.01 -19.58
CA ALA A 354 1.95 12.88 -19.45
C ALA A 354 1.22 11.59 -19.02
N ILE A 355 0.28 11.70 -18.07
CA ILE A 355 -0.51 10.53 -17.60
C ILE A 355 -1.36 9.93 -18.74
N ARG A 356 -1.95 10.78 -19.60
CA ARG A 356 -2.71 10.31 -20.77
C ARG A 356 -1.85 9.65 -21.83
N ALA A 357 -0.58 10.03 -21.90
CA ALA A 357 0.39 9.53 -22.85
C ALA A 357 1.22 8.36 -22.27
N THR A 358 0.66 7.60 -21.31
CA THR A 358 1.37 6.48 -20.65
C THR A 358 1.73 5.41 -21.68
N ASP A 359 0.84 5.08 -22.61
CA ASP A 359 1.07 4.11 -23.68
C ASP A 359 2.20 4.57 -24.62
N GLU A 360 2.15 5.81 -25.08
CA GLU A 360 3.19 6.37 -25.94
C GLU A 360 4.55 6.49 -25.22
N LEU A 361 4.52 6.78 -23.92
CA LEU A 361 5.72 6.77 -23.09
C LEU A 361 6.26 5.36 -22.89
N ALA A 362 5.41 4.38 -22.65
CA ALA A 362 5.80 2.98 -22.54
C ALA A 362 6.42 2.47 -23.84
N ALA A 363 5.77 2.75 -24.98
CA ALA A 363 6.32 2.45 -26.30
C ALA A 363 7.68 3.13 -26.52
N ALA A 364 7.83 4.39 -26.11
CA ALA A 364 9.10 5.12 -26.23
C ALA A 364 10.18 4.63 -25.24
N PHE A 365 9.81 4.06 -24.10
CA PHE A 365 10.72 3.36 -23.19
C PHE A 365 11.02 1.92 -23.63
N GLY A 366 10.24 1.36 -24.57
CA GLY A 366 10.34 -0.02 -25.03
C GLY A 366 9.91 -1.03 -23.96
N VAL A 367 8.88 -0.69 -23.19
CA VAL A 367 8.29 -1.52 -22.12
C VAL A 367 6.77 -1.60 -22.29
N GLU A 368 6.13 -2.49 -21.56
CA GLU A 368 4.67 -2.58 -21.53
C GLU A 368 4.05 -1.39 -20.78
N GLU A 369 2.85 -0.99 -21.17
CA GLU A 369 2.12 0.12 -20.53
C GLU A 369 2.00 -0.06 -19.01
N ALA A 370 1.70 -1.27 -18.53
CA ALA A 370 1.59 -1.59 -17.12
C ALA A 370 2.89 -1.42 -16.31
N GLN A 371 4.04 -1.37 -16.98
CA GLN A 371 5.34 -1.13 -16.34
C GLN A 371 5.60 0.36 -16.08
N VAL A 372 4.83 1.26 -16.69
CA VAL A 372 4.96 2.71 -16.53
C VAL A 372 3.86 3.24 -15.64
N SER A 373 4.24 3.89 -14.55
CA SER A 373 3.31 4.57 -13.64
C SER A 373 3.68 6.04 -13.51
N LEU A 374 2.73 6.89 -13.77
CA LEU A 374 2.85 8.35 -13.68
C LEU A 374 1.87 8.88 -12.66
N THR A 375 2.37 9.57 -11.64
CA THR A 375 1.53 10.20 -10.62
C THR A 375 1.84 11.69 -10.52
N LYS A 376 0.79 12.50 -10.31
CA LYS A 376 0.96 13.93 -10.03
C LYS A 376 1.56 14.11 -8.64
N LYS A 377 2.62 14.93 -8.52
CA LYS A 377 3.30 15.18 -7.24
C LYS A 377 3.36 16.67 -6.89
N GLY A 378 2.43 17.11 -6.08
CA GLY A 378 2.38 18.50 -5.58
C GLY A 378 1.87 19.49 -6.62
N ARG A 379 2.73 20.04 -7.50
CA ARG A 379 2.35 21.04 -8.52
C ARG A 379 1.59 20.44 -9.70
N ALA A 380 0.90 21.32 -10.44
CA ALA A 380 0.11 20.93 -11.62
C ALA A 380 0.96 20.30 -12.75
N GLY A 381 2.20 20.73 -12.92
CA GLY A 381 3.15 20.22 -13.94
C GLY A 381 4.22 19.28 -13.40
N ARG A 382 4.16 18.86 -12.15
CA ARG A 382 5.13 17.91 -11.57
C ARG A 382 4.58 16.51 -11.56
N ILE A 383 5.37 15.58 -12.05
CA ILE A 383 5.08 14.14 -12.10
C ILE A 383 6.16 13.36 -11.37
N GLU A 384 5.74 12.26 -10.79
CA GLU A 384 6.60 11.18 -10.36
C GLU A 384 6.45 10.06 -11.37
N LEU A 385 7.55 9.70 -12.00
CA LEU A 385 7.68 8.62 -12.98
C LEU A 385 8.22 7.38 -12.26
N TYR A 386 7.59 6.26 -12.47
CA TYR A 386 8.03 4.94 -12.05
C TYR A 386 8.00 4.01 -13.27
N VAL A 387 9.11 3.35 -13.57
CA VAL A 387 9.20 2.38 -14.67
C VAL A 387 9.78 1.10 -14.12
N SER A 388 8.97 0.05 -14.04
CA SER A 388 9.42 -1.27 -13.58
C SER A 388 10.18 -2.00 -14.70
N ARG A 389 11.17 -2.80 -14.30
CA ARG A 389 11.91 -3.65 -15.21
C ARG A 389 11.05 -4.80 -15.73
N ASP A 390 10.32 -5.42 -14.81
CA ASP A 390 9.46 -6.56 -15.08
C ASP A 390 8.00 -6.14 -14.98
N LEU A 391 7.10 -6.88 -15.61
CA LEU A 391 5.67 -6.63 -15.51
C LEU A 391 5.23 -6.73 -14.04
N PRO A 392 4.57 -5.70 -13.48
CA PRO A 392 4.20 -5.71 -12.08
C PRO A 392 3.15 -6.80 -11.78
N PHE A 393 3.17 -7.32 -10.55
CA PHE A 393 2.19 -8.27 -10.04
C PHE A 393 2.14 -9.66 -10.73
N THR A 394 3.17 -10.04 -11.49
CA THR A 394 3.29 -11.39 -12.07
C THR A 394 3.83 -12.39 -11.06
N ASP A 395 4.52 -11.94 -10.03
CA ASP A 395 5.01 -12.78 -8.95
C ASP A 395 3.86 -13.39 -8.14
N LYS A 396 4.13 -14.51 -7.45
CA LYS A 396 3.19 -15.06 -6.48
C LYS A 396 2.83 -14.00 -5.43
N ALA A 397 1.53 -13.80 -5.19
CA ALA A 397 1.08 -12.86 -4.18
C ALA A 397 1.59 -13.26 -2.79
N ALA A 398 2.09 -12.30 -2.04
CA ALA A 398 2.43 -12.52 -0.65
C ALA A 398 1.14 -12.73 0.17
N PRO A 399 1.20 -13.53 1.25
CA PRO A 399 0.08 -13.66 2.17
C PRO A 399 -0.33 -12.29 2.73
N GLY A 400 -1.64 -12.06 2.86
CA GLY A 400 -2.15 -10.81 3.39
C GLY A 400 -1.83 -10.60 4.88
N PRO A 401 -1.80 -9.33 5.35
CA PRO A 401 -1.33 -8.99 6.70
C PRO A 401 -2.27 -9.45 7.83
N LEU A 402 -3.54 -9.76 7.54
CA LEU A 402 -4.49 -10.24 8.56
C LEU A 402 -4.07 -11.56 9.20
N LEU A 403 -3.27 -12.38 8.51
CA LEU A 403 -2.72 -13.63 9.07
C LEU A 403 -1.79 -13.39 10.27
N ALA A 404 -1.07 -12.28 10.28
CA ALA A 404 -0.15 -11.91 11.34
C ALA A 404 -0.83 -11.21 12.53
N LEU A 405 -2.13 -10.90 12.44
CA LEU A 405 -2.88 -10.24 13.51
C LEU A 405 -2.94 -11.14 14.76
N LYS A 406 -2.57 -10.57 15.92
CA LYS A 406 -2.61 -11.25 17.22
C LYS A 406 -3.88 -10.96 18.04
N GLY A 407 -4.71 -10.05 17.58
CA GLY A 407 -5.95 -9.61 18.21
C GLY A 407 -6.98 -9.18 17.18
N ALA A 408 -8.15 -8.70 17.62
CA ALA A 408 -9.20 -8.25 16.73
C ALA A 408 -8.73 -7.17 15.76
N ALA A 409 -9.22 -7.22 14.53
CA ALA A 409 -9.00 -6.17 13.55
C ALA A 409 -9.67 -4.86 14.02
N ASN A 410 -9.23 -3.73 13.46
CA ASN A 410 -9.87 -2.45 13.71
C ASN A 410 -10.46 -1.92 12.40
N PHE A 411 -11.74 -2.21 12.16
CA PHE A 411 -12.47 -1.77 10.96
C PHE A 411 -12.81 -0.27 10.99
N TRP A 412 -12.68 0.40 12.15
CA TRP A 412 -12.77 1.85 12.27
C TRP A 412 -11.53 2.57 11.76
N GLY A 413 -10.41 1.88 11.72
CA GLY A 413 -9.16 2.36 11.13
C GLY A 413 -9.03 2.05 9.64
N PRO A 414 -7.90 2.44 9.03
CA PRO A 414 -7.59 2.02 7.67
C PRO A 414 -7.35 0.52 7.57
N ILE A 415 -7.97 -0.13 6.60
CA ILE A 415 -7.78 -1.55 6.28
C ILE A 415 -6.79 -1.71 5.12
N SER A 416 -5.95 -2.75 5.17
CA SER A 416 -5.04 -3.08 4.07
C SER A 416 -5.84 -3.57 2.87
N ILE A 417 -5.47 -3.07 1.69
CA ILE A 417 -6.01 -3.54 0.42
C ILE A 417 -4.97 -4.39 -0.30
N GLY A 418 -3.70 -4.00 -0.22
CA GLY A 418 -2.59 -4.68 -0.83
C GLY A 418 -1.52 -3.72 -1.36
N PRO A 419 -0.47 -4.22 -2.03
CA PRO A 419 0.63 -3.39 -2.53
C PRO A 419 0.28 -2.67 -3.84
N ASP A 420 0.81 -1.45 -4.01
CA ASP A 420 0.87 -0.77 -5.30
C ASP A 420 1.98 -1.36 -6.21
N VAL A 421 2.15 -0.80 -7.40
CA VAL A 421 3.19 -1.22 -8.37
C VAL A 421 4.61 -1.09 -7.80
N ARG A 422 4.83 -0.27 -6.79
CA ARG A 422 6.11 -0.08 -6.10
C ARG A 422 6.27 -1.04 -4.93
N GLY A 423 5.22 -1.83 -4.61
CA GLY A 423 5.12 -2.69 -3.44
C GLY A 423 4.88 -1.96 -2.13
N LEU A 424 4.43 -0.73 -2.19
CA LEU A 424 3.98 0.00 -1.02
C LEU A 424 2.59 -0.46 -0.63
N ALA A 425 2.38 -0.79 0.64
CA ALA A 425 1.08 -1.18 1.14
C ALA A 425 0.08 -0.02 1.02
N ILE A 426 -1.03 -0.27 0.36
CA ILE A 426 -2.15 0.65 0.25
C ILE A 426 -3.22 0.24 1.24
N SER A 427 -3.70 1.20 2.00
CA SER A 427 -4.83 1.00 2.91
C SER A 427 -5.86 2.09 2.69
N ILE A 428 -7.12 1.75 2.94
CA ILE A 428 -8.24 2.70 2.81
C ILE A 428 -9.06 2.69 4.09
N SER A 429 -9.65 3.82 4.43
CA SER A 429 -10.70 3.86 5.44
C SER A 429 -12.05 3.63 4.77
N VAL A 430 -12.83 2.70 5.31
CA VAL A 430 -14.17 2.36 4.82
C VAL A 430 -15.27 3.04 5.65
N VAL A 431 -14.92 3.63 6.76
CA VAL A 431 -15.86 4.33 7.66
C VAL A 431 -16.55 5.45 6.90
N GLU A 432 -17.87 5.51 6.99
CA GLU A 432 -18.71 6.47 6.28
C GLU A 432 -18.59 6.42 4.74
N ARG A 433 -18.14 5.31 4.15
CA ARG A 433 -17.93 5.15 2.73
C ARG A 433 -18.54 3.87 2.22
N SER A 434 -18.99 3.92 0.98
CA SER A 434 -19.50 2.76 0.27
C SER A 434 -18.70 2.55 -1.01
N GLY A 435 -18.66 1.31 -1.52
CA GLY A 435 -17.76 0.96 -2.59
C GLY A 435 -18.36 0.10 -3.69
N LEU A 436 -17.66 0.09 -4.83
CA LEU A 436 -17.92 -0.74 -6.00
C LEU A 436 -16.63 -1.46 -6.39
N VAL A 437 -16.70 -2.78 -6.51
CA VAL A 437 -15.64 -3.62 -7.06
C VAL A 437 -16.14 -4.25 -8.34
N GLY A 438 -15.44 -4.06 -9.44
CA GLY A 438 -15.86 -4.64 -10.70
C GLY A 438 -14.68 -5.14 -11.53
N GLY A 439 -14.95 -6.14 -12.37
CA GLY A 439 -13.96 -6.72 -13.28
C GLY A 439 -14.43 -8.03 -13.85
N GLU A 440 -13.84 -8.48 -14.96
CA GLU A 440 -14.22 -9.70 -15.64
C GLU A 440 -13.99 -10.97 -14.79
N PRO A 441 -14.59 -12.10 -15.15
CA PRO A 441 -14.34 -13.39 -14.49
C PRO A 441 -12.84 -13.71 -14.48
N GLY A 442 -12.34 -14.18 -13.30
CA GLY A 442 -10.93 -14.50 -13.12
C GLY A 442 -10.01 -13.30 -12.90
N ALA A 443 -10.51 -12.05 -12.88
CA ALA A 443 -9.72 -10.85 -12.59
C ALA A 443 -9.26 -10.73 -11.13
N GLY A 444 -9.83 -11.51 -10.20
CA GLY A 444 -9.48 -11.49 -8.77
C GLY A 444 -10.51 -10.82 -7.87
N LYS A 445 -11.79 -10.77 -8.28
CA LYS A 445 -12.90 -10.15 -7.52
C LYS A 445 -13.03 -10.73 -6.11
N SER A 446 -13.04 -12.07 -5.95
CA SER A 446 -13.14 -12.75 -4.64
C SER A 446 -11.95 -12.40 -3.73
N ALA A 447 -10.73 -12.35 -4.28
CA ALA A 447 -9.55 -11.91 -3.51
C ALA A 447 -9.69 -10.45 -3.02
N SER A 448 -10.19 -9.57 -3.89
CA SER A 448 -10.44 -8.16 -3.54
C SER A 448 -11.56 -8.02 -2.50
N GLY A 449 -12.61 -8.84 -2.59
CA GLY A 449 -13.67 -8.90 -1.59
C GLY A 449 -13.15 -9.39 -0.24
N ASN A 450 -12.34 -10.44 -0.24
CA ASN A 450 -11.77 -11.02 0.97
C ASN A 450 -10.91 -10.04 1.76
N THR A 451 -10.24 -9.06 1.13
CA THR A 451 -9.49 -8.03 1.88
C THR A 451 -10.40 -7.20 2.79
N ILE A 452 -11.61 -6.92 2.36
CA ILE A 452 -12.59 -6.10 3.08
C ILE A 452 -13.42 -6.97 4.03
N LEU A 453 -13.92 -8.10 3.54
CA LEU A 453 -14.77 -9.02 4.30
C LEU A 453 -14.06 -9.63 5.50
N LEU A 454 -12.82 -10.10 5.33
CA LEU A 454 -12.02 -10.65 6.43
C LEU A 454 -11.67 -9.59 7.48
N ALA A 455 -11.35 -8.36 7.04
CA ALA A 455 -11.10 -7.27 7.98
C ALA A 455 -12.36 -6.94 8.81
N ALA A 456 -13.54 -6.98 8.19
CA ALA A 456 -14.81 -6.78 8.87
C ALA A 456 -15.20 -7.97 9.77
N ALA A 457 -14.98 -9.21 9.31
CA ALA A 457 -15.27 -10.42 10.08
C ALA A 457 -14.43 -10.50 11.37
N LEU A 458 -13.14 -10.11 11.28
CA LEU A 458 -12.19 -10.12 12.40
C LEU A 458 -12.39 -8.96 13.40
N ASP A 459 -13.27 -7.98 13.13
CA ASP A 459 -13.66 -6.97 14.10
C ASP A 459 -15.02 -7.34 14.72
N PRO A 460 -15.10 -7.78 15.99
CA PRO A 460 -16.36 -8.15 16.65
C PRO A 460 -17.40 -7.02 16.71
N ARG A 461 -16.98 -5.78 16.47
CA ARG A 461 -17.86 -4.59 16.51
C ARG A 461 -18.55 -4.31 15.17
N VAL A 462 -18.33 -5.16 14.15
CA VAL A 462 -18.92 -5.01 12.82
C VAL A 462 -20.02 -6.05 12.61
N ILE A 463 -21.19 -5.61 12.21
CA ILE A 463 -22.31 -6.45 11.80
C ILE A 463 -22.14 -6.78 10.31
N LEU A 464 -22.26 -8.05 9.95
CA LEU A 464 -22.15 -8.50 8.56
C LEU A 464 -23.53 -8.86 8.01
N TRP A 465 -23.86 -8.27 6.87
CA TRP A 465 -25.00 -8.62 6.02
C TRP A 465 -24.48 -8.91 4.63
N LEU A 466 -24.64 -10.12 4.15
CA LEU A 466 -24.06 -10.55 2.88
C LEU A 466 -25.16 -11.07 1.94
N ALA A 467 -25.01 -10.78 0.63
CA ALA A 467 -25.87 -11.31 -0.42
C ALA A 467 -25.00 -11.85 -1.57
N ASP A 468 -25.20 -13.12 -1.93
CA ASP A 468 -24.49 -13.82 -3.00
C ASP A 468 -25.38 -13.98 -4.23
N GLY A 469 -25.40 -12.98 -5.13
CA GLY A 469 -26.15 -13.04 -6.38
C GLY A 469 -25.60 -14.03 -7.41
N LYS A 470 -24.53 -14.74 -7.10
CA LYS A 470 -23.97 -15.81 -7.93
C LYS A 470 -24.49 -17.19 -7.52
N GLY A 471 -24.92 -17.35 -6.25
CA GLY A 471 -25.30 -18.66 -5.70
C GLY A 471 -24.17 -19.68 -5.80
N GLY A 472 -22.91 -19.23 -5.71
CA GLY A 472 -21.73 -20.04 -6.02
C GLY A 472 -20.89 -20.43 -4.82
N GLY A 473 -21.34 -20.15 -3.60
CA GLY A 473 -20.69 -20.58 -2.38
C GLY A 473 -19.43 -19.76 -1.98
N ASP A 474 -19.06 -18.74 -2.74
CA ASP A 474 -17.89 -17.91 -2.42
C ASP A 474 -18.04 -17.18 -1.06
N LEU A 475 -19.29 -16.88 -0.65
CA LEU A 475 -19.62 -16.21 0.61
C LEU A 475 -20.11 -17.16 1.73
N GLU A 476 -20.45 -18.41 1.42
CA GLU A 476 -20.93 -19.40 2.42
C GLU A 476 -20.04 -19.52 3.67
N PRO A 477 -18.68 -19.51 3.56
CA PRO A 477 -17.83 -19.59 4.74
C PRO A 477 -18.05 -18.46 5.76
N PHE A 478 -18.60 -17.33 5.32
CA PHE A 478 -18.89 -16.17 6.19
C PHE A 478 -20.28 -16.25 6.87
N GLU A 479 -21.19 -17.12 6.38
CA GLU A 479 -22.56 -17.22 6.86
C GLU A 479 -22.70 -17.32 8.38
N PRO A 480 -21.90 -18.14 9.11
CA PRO A 480 -21.99 -18.22 10.57
C PRO A 480 -21.69 -16.92 11.31
N LEU A 481 -21.05 -15.95 10.64
CA LEU A 481 -20.70 -14.64 11.17
C LEU A 481 -21.67 -13.53 10.75
N CYS A 482 -22.66 -13.86 9.92
CA CYS A 482 -23.61 -12.92 9.37
C CYS A 482 -24.86 -12.80 10.22
N GLU A 483 -25.32 -11.59 10.47
CA GLU A 483 -26.64 -11.34 11.07
C GLU A 483 -27.75 -11.56 10.04
N ALA A 484 -27.46 -11.31 8.75
CA ALA A 484 -28.32 -11.66 7.64
C ALA A 484 -27.49 -12.16 6.45
N PHE A 485 -27.92 -13.26 5.85
CA PHE A 485 -27.27 -13.90 4.72
C PHE A 485 -28.31 -14.29 3.66
N GLU A 486 -28.08 -13.90 2.42
CA GLU A 486 -28.84 -14.33 1.25
C GLU A 486 -27.87 -15.05 0.30
N GLY A 487 -27.96 -16.37 0.21
CA GLY A 487 -27.02 -17.23 -0.53
C GLY A 487 -27.63 -17.90 -1.76
N ASP A 488 -28.94 -17.81 -1.96
CA ASP A 488 -29.67 -18.51 -3.00
C ASP A 488 -29.84 -17.73 -4.31
N ALA A 489 -29.28 -16.52 -4.35
CA ALA A 489 -29.45 -15.57 -5.45
C ALA A 489 -30.91 -15.23 -5.73
N ASP A 490 -31.73 -15.05 -4.69
CA ASP A 490 -33.14 -14.71 -4.79
C ASP A 490 -33.36 -13.19 -4.75
N PRO A 491 -33.82 -12.53 -5.85
CA PRO A 491 -34.07 -11.10 -5.88
C PRO A 491 -35.16 -10.64 -4.90
N GLU A 492 -36.16 -11.44 -4.60
CA GLU A 492 -37.22 -11.09 -3.63
C GLU A 492 -36.65 -11.12 -2.20
N ALA A 493 -35.97 -12.20 -1.85
CA ALA A 493 -35.32 -12.32 -0.55
C ALA A 493 -34.31 -11.18 -0.31
N PHE A 494 -33.48 -10.87 -1.29
CA PHE A 494 -32.57 -9.73 -1.21
C PHE A 494 -33.29 -8.39 -1.11
N TYR A 495 -34.38 -8.18 -1.84
CA TYR A 495 -35.20 -6.97 -1.72
C TYR A 495 -35.74 -6.82 -0.28
N ASN A 496 -36.27 -7.90 0.29
CA ASN A 496 -36.80 -7.92 1.65
C ASN A 496 -35.68 -7.61 2.68
N MET A 497 -34.50 -8.21 2.51
CA MET A 497 -33.31 -7.91 3.30
C MET A 497 -32.94 -6.41 3.24
N LEU A 498 -33.00 -5.78 2.08
CA LEU A 498 -32.79 -4.34 1.93
C LEU A 498 -33.86 -3.48 2.63
N GLN A 499 -35.13 -3.94 2.65
CA GLN A 499 -36.20 -3.24 3.38
C GLN A 499 -35.96 -3.33 4.92
N ASP A 500 -35.46 -4.46 5.41
CA ASP A 500 -35.10 -4.63 6.82
C ASP A 500 -33.96 -3.70 7.20
N LEU A 501 -32.94 -3.61 6.35
CA LEU A 501 -31.82 -2.70 6.56
C LEU A 501 -32.25 -1.22 6.52
N ILE A 502 -33.22 -0.87 5.68
CA ILE A 502 -33.79 0.48 5.67
C ILE A 502 -34.57 0.76 6.98
N ARG A 503 -35.24 -0.26 7.56
CA ARG A 503 -35.89 -0.14 8.87
C ARG A 503 -34.86 0.05 9.99
N ASP A 504 -33.79 -0.73 9.99
CA ASP A 504 -32.66 -0.58 10.94
C ASP A 504 -32.03 0.82 10.81
N MET A 505 -31.76 1.29 9.60
CA MET A 505 -31.26 2.65 9.36
C MET A 505 -32.15 3.72 10.01
N LYS A 506 -33.47 3.59 9.90
CA LYS A 506 -34.41 4.53 10.52
C LYS A 506 -34.38 4.45 12.06
N ALA A 507 -34.27 3.25 12.63
CA ALA A 507 -34.13 3.03 14.06
C ALA A 507 -32.83 3.66 14.61
N ARG A 508 -31.71 3.47 13.91
CA ARG A 508 -30.43 4.12 14.23
C ARG A 508 -30.53 5.65 14.24
N TYR A 509 -31.21 6.25 13.25
CA TYR A 509 -31.45 7.69 13.23
C TYR A 509 -32.33 8.16 14.38
N ALA A 510 -33.36 7.37 14.76
CA ALA A 510 -34.19 7.69 15.92
C ALA A 510 -33.40 7.66 17.22
N LEU A 511 -32.51 6.67 17.38
CA LEU A 511 -31.60 6.58 18.53
C LEU A 511 -30.60 7.75 18.55
N LEU A 512 -29.94 8.05 17.44
CA LEU A 512 -29.03 9.19 17.32
C LEU A 512 -29.73 10.51 17.69
N LYS A 513 -30.98 10.69 17.26
CA LYS A 513 -31.78 11.86 17.64
C LYS A 513 -32.03 11.94 19.15
N LYS A 514 -32.36 10.81 19.81
CA LYS A 514 -32.51 10.73 21.26
C LYS A 514 -31.21 11.09 21.98
N LEU A 515 -30.07 10.69 21.45
CA LEU A 515 -28.76 10.97 22.01
C LEU A 515 -28.22 12.37 21.66
N GLY A 516 -28.96 13.16 20.88
CA GLY A 516 -28.51 14.48 20.42
C GLY A 516 -27.32 14.42 19.48
N LYS A 517 -27.10 13.28 18.78
CA LYS A 517 -26.00 13.04 17.88
C LYS A 517 -26.45 13.07 16.42
N ARG A 518 -25.52 13.38 15.51
CA ARG A 518 -25.83 13.50 14.07
C ARG A 518 -25.38 12.28 13.27
N LYS A 519 -24.37 11.56 13.77
CA LYS A 519 -23.79 10.39 13.11
C LYS A 519 -23.25 9.40 14.14
N VAL A 520 -23.10 8.16 13.72
CA VAL A 520 -22.42 7.12 14.46
C VAL A 520 -20.92 7.43 14.53
N THR A 521 -20.34 7.29 15.71
CA THR A 521 -18.89 7.36 15.97
C THR A 521 -18.43 6.08 16.64
N GLU A 522 -17.12 5.84 16.70
CA GLU A 522 -16.56 4.66 17.33
C GLU A 522 -16.97 4.57 18.82
N GLU A 523 -16.98 5.70 19.53
CA GLU A 523 -17.39 5.77 20.93
C GLU A 523 -18.87 5.40 21.11
N LEU A 524 -19.74 5.88 20.22
CA LEU A 524 -21.17 5.53 20.26
C LEU A 524 -21.39 4.06 19.92
N ALA A 525 -20.68 3.51 18.94
CA ALA A 525 -20.77 2.12 18.56
C ALA A 525 -20.29 1.17 19.68
N ASN A 526 -19.29 1.59 20.47
CA ASN A 526 -18.83 0.85 21.64
C ASN A 526 -19.82 0.93 22.81
N GLN A 527 -20.61 2.00 22.92
CA GLN A 527 -21.56 2.21 24.01
C GLN A 527 -22.95 1.62 23.70
N TYR A 528 -23.36 1.63 22.43
CA TYR A 528 -24.69 1.22 21.96
C TYR A 528 -24.53 0.14 20.90
N PRO A 529 -24.80 -1.15 21.22
CA PRO A 529 -24.67 -2.26 20.28
C PRO A 529 -25.45 -2.06 18.97
N GLU A 530 -26.60 -1.37 19.02
CA GLU A 530 -27.46 -1.06 17.89
C GLU A 530 -26.81 -0.06 16.90
N LEU A 531 -25.76 0.66 17.35
CA LEU A 531 -25.00 1.60 16.55
C LEU A 531 -23.67 1.04 16.05
N ARG A 532 -23.39 -0.27 16.23
CA ARG A 532 -22.24 -0.91 15.63
C ARG A 532 -22.22 -0.68 14.12
N GLN A 533 -21.03 -0.60 13.51
CA GLN A 533 -20.95 -0.52 12.05
C GLN A 533 -21.56 -1.76 11.42
N LEU A 534 -22.30 -1.56 10.33
CA LEU A 534 -22.88 -2.63 9.54
C LEU A 534 -22.27 -2.58 8.14
N LEU A 535 -21.70 -3.70 7.69
CA LEU A 535 -21.24 -3.90 6.33
C LEU A 535 -22.27 -4.73 5.58
N LEU A 536 -22.90 -4.10 4.58
CA LEU A 536 -23.64 -4.82 3.53
C LEU A 536 -22.68 -5.08 2.38
N TRP A 537 -22.44 -6.35 2.06
CA TRP A 537 -21.71 -6.78 0.87
C TRP A 537 -22.66 -7.50 -0.08
N VAL A 538 -22.67 -7.04 -1.33
CA VAL A 538 -23.47 -7.64 -2.41
C VAL A 538 -22.52 -8.18 -3.46
N ASP A 539 -22.39 -9.49 -3.55
CA ASP A 539 -21.64 -10.13 -4.64
C ASP A 539 -22.55 -10.34 -5.84
N GLU A 540 -21.98 -10.19 -7.03
CA GLU A 540 -22.66 -10.25 -8.33
C GLU A 540 -23.97 -9.43 -8.41
N LEU A 541 -23.83 -8.14 -8.19
CA LEU A 541 -24.92 -7.16 -8.23
C LEU A 541 -25.80 -7.27 -9.49
N MET A 542 -25.20 -7.70 -10.63
CA MET A 542 -25.92 -7.84 -11.89
C MET A 542 -27.18 -8.70 -11.73
N PHE A 543 -27.05 -9.82 -11.04
CA PHE A 543 -28.17 -10.76 -10.89
C PHE A 543 -29.41 -10.09 -10.27
N TYR A 544 -29.20 -9.28 -9.26
CA TYR A 544 -30.28 -8.60 -8.56
C TYR A 544 -30.82 -7.38 -9.31
N THR A 545 -29.96 -6.58 -9.97
CA THR A 545 -30.38 -5.32 -10.60
C THR A 545 -30.99 -5.49 -11.96
N THR A 546 -30.75 -6.61 -12.66
CA THR A 546 -31.31 -6.92 -13.96
C THR A 546 -32.60 -7.78 -13.89
N ASP A 547 -33.01 -8.17 -12.67
CA ASP A 547 -34.28 -8.86 -12.48
C ASP A 547 -35.45 -8.00 -12.95
N GLU A 548 -36.43 -8.63 -13.64
CA GLU A 548 -37.53 -7.93 -14.28
C GLU A 548 -38.50 -7.30 -13.26
N GLU A 549 -38.76 -7.98 -12.14
CA GLU A 549 -39.71 -7.55 -11.13
C GLU A 549 -39.07 -6.70 -10.04
N TYR A 550 -37.94 -7.15 -9.47
CA TYR A 550 -37.32 -6.55 -8.30
C TYR A 550 -36.14 -5.61 -8.62
N GLY A 551 -35.54 -5.68 -9.80
CA GLY A 551 -34.30 -4.96 -10.13
C GLY A 551 -34.40 -3.46 -9.93
N LYS A 552 -35.48 -2.81 -10.37
CA LYS A 552 -35.71 -1.38 -10.15
C LYS A 552 -35.95 -1.05 -8.67
N LYS A 553 -36.67 -1.94 -7.95
CA LYS A 553 -36.94 -1.77 -6.51
C LYS A 553 -35.66 -1.90 -5.73
N ILE A 554 -34.79 -2.88 -6.04
CA ILE A 554 -33.46 -3.11 -5.44
C ILE A 554 -32.53 -1.91 -5.68
N THR A 555 -32.41 -1.46 -6.94
CA THR A 555 -31.60 -0.29 -7.29
C THR A 555 -32.02 0.98 -6.50
N LYS A 556 -33.33 1.18 -6.34
CA LYS A 556 -33.86 2.30 -5.54
C LYS A 556 -33.55 2.14 -4.05
N ALA A 557 -33.64 0.93 -3.51
CA ALA A 557 -33.33 0.63 -2.11
C ALA A 557 -31.82 0.83 -1.83
N LEU A 558 -30.95 0.31 -2.71
CA LEU A 558 -29.49 0.51 -2.61
C LEU A 558 -29.11 1.99 -2.67
N ARG A 559 -29.68 2.77 -3.60
CA ARG A 559 -29.46 4.23 -3.65
C ARG A 559 -29.87 4.93 -2.35
N ASN A 560 -31.00 4.54 -1.75
CA ASN A 560 -31.44 5.07 -0.48
C ASN A 560 -30.46 4.75 0.64
N LEU A 561 -30.01 3.50 0.74
CA LEU A 561 -29.04 3.03 1.74
C LEU A 561 -27.68 3.71 1.57
N VAL A 562 -27.12 3.73 0.38
CA VAL A 562 -25.80 4.34 0.12
C VAL A 562 -25.83 5.85 0.39
N SER A 563 -26.90 6.55 -0.02
CA SER A 563 -27.00 8.01 0.17
C SER A 563 -27.19 8.42 1.63
N ARG A 564 -27.87 7.59 2.42
CA ARG A 564 -28.30 7.94 3.79
C ARG A 564 -27.62 7.08 4.87
N GLY A 565 -27.21 5.84 4.56
CA GLY A 565 -26.63 4.91 5.53
C GLY A 565 -25.33 5.40 6.16
N ARG A 566 -24.58 6.23 5.46
CA ARG A 566 -23.28 6.76 5.87
C ARG A 566 -23.27 7.30 7.32
N ALA A 567 -24.17 8.17 7.66
CA ALA A 567 -24.23 8.74 9.02
C ALA A 567 -24.84 7.78 10.04
N ALA A 568 -25.56 6.76 9.59
CA ALA A 568 -26.11 5.69 10.42
C ALA A 568 -25.13 4.52 10.67
N GLY A 569 -23.90 4.61 10.19
CA GLY A 569 -22.88 3.54 10.34
C GLY A 569 -23.11 2.35 9.42
N ILE A 570 -23.86 2.53 8.31
CA ILE A 570 -24.10 1.48 7.31
C ILE A 570 -23.18 1.70 6.11
N ILE A 571 -22.36 0.71 5.81
CA ILE A 571 -21.38 0.68 4.73
C ILE A 571 -21.89 -0.33 3.71
N THR A 572 -21.97 0.06 2.43
CA THR A 572 -22.44 -0.81 1.36
C THR A 572 -21.33 -1.00 0.33
N PHE A 573 -20.96 -2.24 0.07
CA PHE A 573 -20.10 -2.63 -1.03
C PHE A 573 -20.87 -3.50 -2.02
N CYS A 574 -20.75 -3.15 -3.30
CA CYS A 574 -21.30 -3.93 -4.39
C CYS A 574 -20.16 -4.47 -5.24
N ALA A 575 -20.25 -5.72 -5.66
CA ALA A 575 -19.31 -6.34 -6.57
C ALA A 575 -20.03 -6.88 -7.82
N THR A 576 -19.39 -6.82 -8.99
CA THR A 576 -19.96 -7.36 -10.24
C THR A 576 -18.89 -7.78 -11.23
N GLN A 577 -19.14 -8.86 -11.97
CA GLN A 577 -18.28 -9.31 -13.07
C GLN A 577 -18.66 -8.66 -14.41
N LYS A 578 -19.82 -8.05 -14.51
CA LYS A 578 -20.29 -7.37 -15.72
C LYS A 578 -20.63 -5.91 -15.40
N PRO A 579 -19.62 -5.03 -15.34
CA PRO A 579 -19.83 -3.62 -15.04
C PRO A 579 -20.42 -2.89 -16.25
N GLY A 580 -21.70 -3.14 -16.55
CA GLY A 580 -22.48 -2.43 -17.55
C GLY A 580 -23.29 -1.30 -16.91
N SER A 581 -23.72 -0.33 -17.72
CA SER A 581 -24.60 0.77 -17.25
C SER A 581 -26.02 0.29 -16.91
N ASP A 582 -26.41 -0.88 -17.40
CA ASP A 582 -27.63 -1.61 -17.10
C ASP A 582 -27.58 -2.29 -15.72
N VAL A 583 -26.39 -2.65 -15.26
CA VAL A 583 -26.13 -3.29 -13.97
C VAL A 583 -25.88 -2.27 -12.86
N VAL A 584 -24.97 -1.33 -13.12
CA VAL A 584 -24.61 -0.28 -12.16
C VAL A 584 -25.14 1.05 -12.66
N ASP A 585 -26.35 1.38 -12.21
CA ASP A 585 -26.97 2.67 -12.51
C ASP A 585 -26.02 3.83 -12.17
N THR A 586 -25.93 4.83 -13.06
CA THR A 586 -25.01 5.95 -12.93
C THR A 586 -25.19 6.71 -11.61
N SER A 587 -26.45 6.85 -11.16
CA SER A 587 -26.76 7.57 -9.91
C SER A 587 -26.36 6.76 -8.67
N LEU A 588 -26.42 5.44 -8.71
CA LEU A 588 -25.88 4.57 -7.64
C LEU A 588 -24.36 4.63 -7.62
N ARG A 589 -23.73 4.47 -8.80
CA ARG A 589 -22.26 4.53 -8.92
C ARG A 589 -21.70 5.84 -8.36
N ASP A 590 -22.33 6.98 -8.66
CA ASP A 590 -21.82 8.28 -8.24
C ASP A 590 -21.90 8.51 -6.72
N LEU A 591 -22.70 7.73 -6.01
CA LEU A 591 -22.75 7.68 -4.55
C LEU A 591 -21.67 6.79 -3.94
N LEU A 592 -21.11 5.83 -4.70
CA LEU A 592 -20.08 4.91 -4.25
C LEU A 592 -18.71 5.59 -4.36
N SER A 593 -18.13 5.95 -3.22
CA SER A 593 -16.92 6.77 -3.13
C SER A 593 -15.63 5.97 -3.27
N ILE A 594 -15.65 4.67 -2.97
CA ILE A 594 -14.55 3.74 -3.21
C ILE A 594 -14.87 2.94 -4.47
N ARG A 595 -13.97 2.95 -5.45
CA ARG A 595 -14.19 2.27 -6.72
C ARG A 595 -12.94 1.51 -7.10
N TRP A 596 -13.08 0.22 -7.33
CA TRP A 596 -11.97 -0.66 -7.64
C TRP A 596 -12.25 -1.40 -8.94
N ALA A 597 -11.61 -0.96 -10.02
CA ALA A 597 -11.70 -1.59 -11.33
C ALA A 597 -10.57 -2.60 -11.49
N LEU A 598 -10.89 -3.87 -11.35
CA LEU A 598 -10.03 -4.99 -11.72
C LEU A 598 -10.02 -5.11 -13.25
N ARG A 599 -9.23 -6.03 -13.81
CA ARG A 599 -9.16 -6.22 -15.26
C ARG A 599 -10.54 -6.21 -15.91
N CYS A 600 -10.68 -5.42 -16.98
CA CYS A 600 -11.88 -5.27 -17.79
C CYS A 600 -11.55 -5.53 -19.25
N THR A 601 -12.53 -6.06 -20.01
CA THR A 601 -12.38 -6.31 -21.45
C THR A 601 -12.38 -5.04 -22.28
N THR A 602 -13.09 -4.00 -21.83
CA THR A 602 -13.24 -2.74 -22.57
C THR A 602 -12.99 -1.51 -21.71
N PRO A 603 -12.57 -0.36 -22.31
CA PRO A 603 -12.44 0.89 -21.59
C PRO A 603 -13.75 1.40 -20.98
N GLU A 604 -14.89 1.12 -21.65
CA GLU A 604 -16.22 1.51 -21.19
C GLU A 604 -16.61 0.76 -19.91
N ALA A 605 -16.26 -0.54 -19.81
CA ALA A 605 -16.44 -1.32 -18.58
C ALA A 605 -15.60 -0.73 -17.42
N SER A 606 -14.35 -0.35 -17.70
CA SER A 606 -13.50 0.36 -16.74
C SER A 606 -14.10 1.71 -16.31
N ASP A 607 -14.61 2.49 -17.27
CA ASP A 607 -15.27 3.78 -17.02
C ASP A 607 -16.59 3.63 -16.24
N THR A 608 -17.29 2.50 -16.42
CA THR A 608 -18.49 2.22 -15.62
C THR A 608 -18.18 2.05 -14.15
N ILE A 609 -17.02 1.53 -13.80
CA ILE A 609 -16.59 1.40 -12.41
C ILE A 609 -15.95 2.72 -11.92
N LEU A 610 -14.87 3.17 -12.56
CA LEU A 610 -14.07 4.31 -12.09
C LEU A 610 -14.79 5.65 -12.30
N GLY A 611 -15.66 5.75 -13.27
CA GLY A 611 -16.33 6.97 -13.69
C GLY A 611 -15.96 7.37 -15.11
N LYS A 612 -16.91 7.99 -15.79
CA LYS A 612 -16.81 8.37 -17.22
C LYS A 612 -15.54 9.20 -17.48
N GLY A 613 -14.72 8.74 -18.43
CA GLY A 613 -13.49 9.40 -18.87
C GLY A 613 -12.26 9.08 -18.04
N ALA A 614 -12.32 8.13 -17.09
CA ALA A 614 -11.15 7.65 -16.34
C ALA A 614 -10.16 6.97 -17.29
N ALA A 615 -10.63 6.08 -18.18
CA ALA A 615 -9.81 5.41 -19.18
C ALA A 615 -9.13 6.42 -20.12
N ALA A 616 -9.86 7.41 -20.63
CA ALA A 616 -9.31 8.50 -21.43
C ALA A 616 -8.34 9.43 -20.65
N SER A 617 -8.31 9.32 -19.33
CA SER A 617 -7.38 10.06 -18.47
C SER A 617 -6.13 9.24 -18.12
N GLY A 618 -5.94 8.03 -18.69
CA GLY A 618 -4.82 7.14 -18.45
C GLY A 618 -5.06 6.09 -17.36
N TYR A 619 -6.31 5.91 -16.90
CA TYR A 619 -6.65 4.92 -15.87
C TYR A 619 -7.63 3.89 -16.45
N SER A 620 -7.13 3.03 -17.33
CA SER A 620 -7.93 2.01 -18.00
C SER A 620 -7.62 0.62 -17.45
N ALA A 621 -8.61 -0.03 -16.84
CA ALA A 621 -8.44 -1.39 -16.36
C ALA A 621 -8.37 -2.44 -17.51
N LYS A 622 -8.58 -2.03 -18.77
CA LYS A 622 -8.33 -2.85 -19.94
C LYS A 622 -6.84 -3.18 -20.13
N THR A 623 -5.94 -2.29 -19.69
CA THR A 623 -4.49 -2.49 -19.86
C THR A 623 -3.89 -3.50 -18.88
N ILE A 624 -4.68 -3.96 -17.91
CA ILE A 624 -4.27 -4.97 -16.93
C ILE A 624 -4.25 -6.34 -17.63
N GLN A 625 -3.07 -6.97 -17.65
CA GLN A 625 -2.86 -8.25 -18.30
C GLN A 625 -3.41 -9.43 -17.48
N ALA A 626 -3.61 -10.58 -18.13
CA ALA A 626 -4.18 -11.76 -17.50
C ALA A 626 -3.33 -12.33 -16.36
N GLU A 627 -2.02 -12.16 -16.47
CA GLU A 627 -1.01 -12.59 -15.50
C GLU A 627 -1.06 -11.77 -14.19
N MET A 628 -1.56 -10.54 -14.26
CA MET A 628 -1.67 -9.59 -13.15
C MET A 628 -2.95 -9.83 -12.32
N ARG A 629 -3.23 -11.07 -11.92
CA ARG A 629 -4.44 -11.42 -11.16
C ARG A 629 -4.53 -10.63 -9.85
N GLY A 630 -5.73 -10.12 -9.58
CA GLY A 630 -6.01 -9.31 -8.39
C GLY A 630 -5.54 -7.86 -8.50
N ALA A 631 -4.87 -7.47 -9.60
CA ALA A 631 -4.53 -6.09 -9.85
C ALA A 631 -5.75 -5.30 -10.34
N GLY A 632 -5.82 -4.04 -9.94
CA GLY A 632 -6.90 -3.14 -10.33
C GLY A 632 -6.58 -1.69 -10.03
N TYR A 633 -7.26 -0.77 -10.71
CA TYR A 633 -7.23 0.65 -10.37
C TYR A 633 -8.19 0.93 -9.22
N LEU A 634 -7.65 1.31 -8.08
CA LEU A 634 -8.40 1.70 -6.89
C LEU A 634 -8.51 3.22 -6.84
N TRP A 635 -9.73 3.71 -6.85
CA TRP A 635 -10.04 5.12 -6.63
C TRP A 635 -10.76 5.29 -5.29
N ALA A 636 -10.11 5.96 -4.35
CA ALA A 636 -10.67 6.28 -3.04
C ALA A 636 -10.49 7.78 -2.77
N GLU A 637 -11.52 8.44 -2.24
CA GLU A 637 -11.48 9.80 -1.66
C GLU A 637 -11.00 10.93 -2.57
N GLY A 638 -11.44 10.97 -3.83
CA GLY A 638 -11.09 12.07 -4.72
C GLY A 638 -9.60 12.19 -5.08
N THR A 639 -8.80 11.16 -4.75
CA THR A 639 -7.43 11.00 -5.23
C THR A 639 -7.44 10.54 -6.69
N ASN A 640 -6.28 10.51 -7.34
CA ASN A 640 -6.17 9.81 -8.62
C ASN A 640 -6.23 8.30 -8.38
N PRO A 641 -6.79 7.50 -9.31
CA PRO A 641 -6.72 6.06 -9.23
C PRO A 641 -5.27 5.57 -9.12
N VAL A 642 -5.07 4.55 -8.27
CA VAL A 642 -3.76 3.91 -8.06
C VAL A 642 -3.90 2.43 -8.44
N MET A 643 -2.93 1.89 -9.17
CA MET A 643 -2.92 0.47 -9.47
C MET A 643 -2.45 -0.30 -8.24
N VAL A 644 -3.31 -1.17 -7.71
CA VAL A 644 -3.09 -1.93 -6.48
C VAL A 644 -3.43 -3.39 -6.77
N ARG A 645 -2.65 -4.32 -6.24
CA ARG A 645 -2.98 -5.74 -6.22
C ARG A 645 -3.60 -6.10 -4.89
N ALA A 646 -4.74 -6.80 -4.89
CA ALA A 646 -5.39 -7.28 -3.67
C ALA A 646 -4.43 -8.13 -2.83
N ASP A 647 -4.48 -7.96 -1.50
CA ASP A 647 -3.92 -8.93 -0.58
C ASP A 647 -4.56 -10.30 -0.84
N TYR A 648 -3.77 -11.37 -0.82
CA TYR A 648 -4.24 -12.69 -1.18
C TYR A 648 -4.26 -13.63 0.04
N TYR A 649 -5.34 -14.38 0.15
CA TYR A 649 -5.54 -15.42 1.16
C TYR A 649 -5.97 -16.70 0.44
N THR A 650 -5.33 -17.84 0.75
CA THR A 650 -5.79 -19.15 0.27
C THR A 650 -7.08 -19.55 0.99
N ASP A 651 -7.81 -20.51 0.45
CA ASP A 651 -9.07 -20.95 1.07
C ASP A 651 -8.85 -21.48 2.49
N GLU A 652 -7.74 -22.21 2.74
CA GLU A 652 -7.38 -22.64 4.09
C GLU A 652 -7.08 -21.45 5.02
N GLN A 653 -6.46 -20.40 4.49
CA GLN A 653 -6.17 -19.19 5.27
C GLN A 653 -7.44 -18.39 5.56
N VAL A 654 -8.38 -18.34 4.62
CA VAL A 654 -9.71 -17.75 4.83
C VAL A 654 -10.43 -18.51 5.94
N THR A 655 -10.51 -19.84 5.86
CA THR A 655 -11.12 -20.69 6.90
C THR A 655 -10.48 -20.42 8.26
N THR A 656 -9.16 -20.46 8.37
CA THR A 656 -8.44 -20.18 9.64
C THR A 656 -8.75 -18.79 10.20
N LEU A 657 -8.88 -17.77 9.34
CA LEU A 657 -9.22 -16.42 9.78
C LEU A 657 -10.68 -16.32 10.23
N LEU A 658 -11.61 -17.04 9.58
CA LEU A 658 -13.01 -17.08 9.98
C LEU A 658 -13.24 -17.86 11.29
N GLU A 659 -12.50 -18.96 11.51
CA GLU A 659 -12.48 -19.66 12.81
C GLU A 659 -12.02 -18.73 13.93
N ARG A 660 -10.94 -17.97 13.68
CA ARG A 660 -10.44 -16.95 14.62
C ARG A 660 -11.46 -15.84 14.84
N ALA A 661 -12.13 -15.36 13.78
CA ALA A 661 -13.19 -14.36 13.88
C ALA A 661 -14.37 -14.88 14.71
N THR A 662 -14.78 -16.14 14.52
CA THR A 662 -15.83 -16.81 15.29
C THR A 662 -15.49 -16.82 16.78
N GLU A 663 -14.26 -17.21 17.12
CA GLU A 663 -13.80 -17.24 18.50
C GLU A 663 -13.79 -15.83 19.13
N TRP A 664 -13.25 -14.83 18.44
CA TRP A 664 -13.24 -13.47 18.96
C TRP A 664 -14.64 -12.86 19.12
N ARG A 665 -15.57 -13.18 18.22
CA ARG A 665 -16.97 -12.75 18.30
C ARG A 665 -17.71 -13.47 19.44
N ARG A 666 -17.41 -14.76 19.65
CA ARG A 666 -17.94 -15.51 20.81
C ARG A 666 -17.48 -14.89 22.12
N GLN A 667 -16.19 -14.60 22.26
CA GLN A 667 -15.62 -13.95 23.45
C GLN A 667 -16.19 -12.54 23.68
N ALA A 668 -16.47 -11.81 22.61
CA ALA A 668 -17.07 -10.48 22.65
C ALA A 668 -18.60 -10.49 22.81
N GLY A 669 -19.25 -11.67 22.79
CA GLY A 669 -20.72 -11.77 22.83
C GLY A 669 -21.41 -11.18 21.61
N THR A 670 -20.75 -11.19 20.44
CA THR A 670 -21.26 -10.58 19.20
C THR A 670 -21.39 -11.59 18.05
N LEU A 671 -21.30 -12.88 18.34
CA LEU A 671 -21.54 -13.93 17.35
C LEU A 671 -23.03 -14.01 17.04
N PRO A 672 -23.46 -13.76 15.78
CA PRO A 672 -24.84 -13.90 15.39
C PRO A 672 -25.32 -15.35 15.55
N HIS A 673 -26.59 -15.53 15.81
CA HIS A 673 -27.21 -16.86 15.92
C HIS A 673 -26.54 -17.82 16.92
N ALA A 674 -25.57 -17.36 17.73
CA ALA A 674 -25.12 -18.13 18.86
C ALA A 674 -26.33 -18.38 19.75
N PRO A 675 -26.63 -19.63 20.16
CA PRO A 675 -27.69 -19.86 21.11
C PRO A 675 -27.42 -18.98 22.32
N MET A 676 -28.37 -18.11 22.65
CA MET A 676 -28.26 -17.28 23.86
C MET A 676 -27.99 -18.21 25.02
N SER A 677 -26.94 -17.94 25.78
CA SER A 677 -26.71 -18.68 27.00
C SER A 677 -27.96 -18.60 27.88
N LEU A 678 -28.25 -19.65 28.65
CA LEU A 678 -29.40 -19.63 29.55
C LEU A 678 -29.37 -18.39 30.48
N ALA A 679 -28.17 -17.94 30.86
CA ALA A 679 -27.98 -16.71 31.63
C ALA A 679 -28.44 -15.46 30.85
N ASP A 680 -28.13 -15.37 29.53
CA ASP A 680 -28.54 -14.22 28.73
C ASP A 680 -30.03 -14.23 28.40
N GLN A 681 -30.62 -15.41 28.19
CA GLN A 681 -32.08 -15.59 28.07
C GLN A 681 -32.80 -15.13 29.34
N LEU A 682 -32.26 -15.44 30.53
CA LEU A 682 -32.79 -14.98 31.78
C LEU A 682 -32.70 -13.46 31.95
N ARG A 683 -31.57 -12.86 31.60
CA ARG A 683 -31.42 -11.38 31.63
C ARG A 683 -32.42 -10.66 30.74
N ALA A 684 -32.72 -11.23 29.58
CA ALA A 684 -33.71 -10.69 28.65
C ALA A 684 -35.16 -10.68 29.22
N GLN A 685 -35.47 -11.51 30.19
CA GLN A 685 -36.80 -11.54 30.87
C GLN A 685 -37.09 -10.28 31.68
N GLY A 686 -36.06 -9.56 32.15
CA GLY A 686 -36.23 -8.35 32.96
C GLY A 686 -36.78 -8.56 34.39
N ASP A 687 -37.03 -9.80 34.78
CA ASP A 687 -37.53 -10.18 36.11
C ASP A 687 -36.37 -10.28 37.14
N GLU A 688 -36.62 -9.89 38.39
CA GLU A 688 -35.59 -9.91 39.44
C GLU A 688 -35.08 -11.34 39.73
N ASP A 689 -35.97 -12.32 39.75
CA ASP A 689 -35.63 -13.72 39.99
C ASP A 689 -34.83 -14.31 38.83
N ALA A 690 -35.17 -13.89 37.57
CA ALA A 690 -34.40 -14.25 36.39
C ALA A 690 -32.98 -13.66 36.42
N GLN A 691 -32.81 -12.40 36.85
CA GLN A 691 -31.51 -11.76 37.02
C GLN A 691 -30.66 -12.45 38.06
N ILE A 692 -31.28 -12.87 39.20
CA ILE A 692 -30.60 -13.65 40.24
C ILE A 692 -30.08 -14.98 39.68
N LEU A 693 -30.94 -15.74 38.94
CA LEU A 693 -30.55 -17.02 38.37
C LEU A 693 -29.47 -16.84 37.27
N ALA A 694 -29.57 -15.80 36.45
CA ALA A 694 -28.56 -15.47 35.46
C ALA A 694 -27.18 -15.22 36.14
N PHE A 695 -27.16 -14.41 37.18
CA PHE A 695 -25.94 -14.16 37.92
C PHE A 695 -25.37 -15.41 38.57
N VAL A 696 -26.22 -16.28 39.09
CA VAL A 696 -25.79 -17.57 39.68
C VAL A 696 -25.11 -18.43 38.59
N LEU A 697 -25.66 -18.52 37.38
CA LEU A 697 -25.04 -19.25 36.27
C LEU A 697 -23.67 -18.67 35.92
N ASP A 698 -23.50 -17.33 35.89
CA ASP A 698 -22.20 -16.69 35.68
C ASP A 698 -21.18 -17.07 36.75
N VAL A 699 -21.61 -17.19 38.01
CA VAL A 699 -20.72 -17.62 39.11
C VAL A 699 -20.25 -19.06 38.88
N PHE A 700 -21.09 -19.94 38.35
CA PHE A 700 -20.69 -21.30 37.96
C PHE A 700 -19.65 -21.30 36.83
N THR A 701 -19.87 -20.49 35.82
CA THR A 701 -18.92 -20.30 34.70
C THR A 701 -17.59 -19.71 35.18
N ALA A 702 -17.63 -18.72 36.08
CA ALA A 702 -16.45 -18.07 36.65
C ALA A 702 -15.59 -18.99 37.56
N HIS A 703 -16.16 -20.07 38.08
CA HIS A 703 -15.44 -21.09 38.87
C HIS A 703 -15.05 -22.33 38.07
N GLY A 704 -15.34 -22.34 36.77
CA GLY A 704 -14.92 -23.30 35.76
C GLY A 704 -14.45 -22.56 34.54
N THR A 705 -14.87 -23.01 33.36
CA THR A 705 -14.69 -22.34 32.07
C THR A 705 -16.06 -22.16 31.40
N ALA A 706 -16.11 -21.42 30.29
CA ALA A 706 -17.35 -21.29 29.51
C ALA A 706 -17.82 -22.62 28.91
N GLU A 707 -16.91 -23.54 28.62
CA GLU A 707 -17.17 -24.88 28.07
C GLU A 707 -17.40 -25.93 29.14
N GLU A 708 -16.75 -25.78 30.32
CA GLU A 708 -16.87 -26.69 31.48
C GLU A 708 -17.09 -25.84 32.74
N PRO A 709 -18.32 -25.36 32.99
CA PRO A 709 -18.64 -24.66 34.24
C PRO A 709 -18.57 -25.58 35.43
N ALA A 710 -18.41 -25.01 36.62
CA ALA A 710 -18.32 -25.79 37.84
C ALA A 710 -19.62 -26.61 38.05
N GLU A 711 -19.52 -27.91 38.27
CA GLU A 711 -20.70 -28.80 38.46
C GLU A 711 -21.49 -28.51 39.75
N TRP A 712 -20.82 -27.97 40.76
CA TRP A 712 -21.42 -27.73 42.07
C TRP A 712 -20.71 -26.57 42.81
N LEU A 713 -21.49 -25.67 43.43
CA LEU A 713 -20.96 -24.57 44.26
C LEU A 713 -21.66 -24.48 45.62
N PRO A 714 -20.94 -24.03 46.70
CA PRO A 714 -21.51 -23.78 48.02
C PRO A 714 -22.57 -22.68 47.97
N GLY A 715 -23.70 -22.90 48.66
CA GLY A 715 -24.78 -21.92 48.73
C GLY A 715 -24.36 -20.59 49.37
N GLN A 716 -23.50 -20.63 50.39
CA GLN A 716 -22.97 -19.41 51.01
C GLN A 716 -22.13 -18.58 50.03
N LEU A 717 -21.29 -19.23 49.22
CA LEU A 717 -20.51 -18.56 48.17
C LEU A 717 -21.42 -17.82 47.19
N LEU A 718 -22.48 -18.46 46.72
CA LEU A 718 -23.45 -17.86 45.81
C LEU A 718 -24.14 -16.64 46.42
N VAL A 719 -24.59 -16.74 47.68
CA VAL A 719 -25.20 -15.63 48.39
C VAL A 719 -24.24 -14.47 48.60
N ASP A 720 -22.99 -14.75 48.95
CA ASP A 720 -21.98 -13.70 49.15
C ASP A 720 -21.62 -12.99 47.83
N ARG A 721 -21.54 -13.72 46.72
CA ARG A 721 -21.32 -13.16 45.38
C ARG A 721 -22.51 -12.32 44.92
N LEU A 722 -23.75 -12.79 45.14
CA LEU A 722 -24.96 -12.04 44.81
C LEU A 722 -25.04 -10.73 45.61
N LYS A 723 -24.71 -10.74 46.88
CA LYS A 723 -24.66 -9.53 47.73
C LYS A 723 -23.58 -8.57 47.26
N ALA A 724 -22.41 -9.08 46.92
CA ALA A 724 -21.32 -8.25 46.38
C ALA A 724 -21.69 -7.57 45.06
N ALA A 725 -22.56 -8.20 44.25
CA ALA A 725 -23.10 -7.63 43.00
C ALA A 725 -24.32 -6.70 43.22
N GLY A 726 -24.71 -6.44 44.47
CA GLY A 726 -25.81 -5.53 44.80
C GLY A 726 -27.20 -6.19 44.87
N HIS A 727 -27.30 -7.51 44.73
CA HIS A 727 -28.57 -8.23 44.88
C HIS A 727 -28.88 -8.51 46.35
N SER A 728 -30.06 -8.08 46.85
CA SER A 728 -30.50 -8.33 48.20
C SER A 728 -31.11 -9.74 48.36
N VAL A 729 -30.26 -10.78 48.25
CA VAL A 729 -30.70 -12.18 48.28
C VAL A 729 -30.27 -12.86 49.57
N THR A 730 -31.25 -13.52 50.25
CA THR A 730 -30.98 -14.41 51.40
C THR A 730 -30.82 -15.85 50.98
N ALA A 731 -30.20 -16.69 51.81
CA ALA A 731 -30.08 -18.11 51.55
C ALA A 731 -31.45 -18.81 51.40
N GLU A 732 -32.48 -18.27 52.09
CA GLU A 732 -33.87 -18.75 52.00
C GLU A 732 -34.49 -18.40 50.62
N LYS A 733 -34.31 -17.16 50.14
CA LYS A 733 -34.79 -16.73 48.80
C LYS A 733 -34.12 -17.57 47.71
N LEU A 734 -32.80 -17.78 47.80
CA LEU A 734 -32.06 -18.62 46.84
C LEU A 734 -32.54 -20.08 46.89
N GLY A 735 -32.82 -20.64 48.12
CA GLY A 735 -33.35 -21.98 48.28
C GLY A 735 -34.79 -22.14 47.77
N ALA A 736 -35.59 -21.08 47.80
CA ALA A 736 -36.94 -21.07 47.21
C ALA A 736 -36.91 -20.98 45.66
N LEU A 737 -35.90 -20.28 45.10
CA LEU A 737 -35.68 -20.19 43.65
C LEU A 737 -35.14 -21.51 43.09
N ILE A 738 -34.20 -22.16 43.77
CA ILE A 738 -33.52 -23.36 43.33
C ILE A 738 -33.91 -24.52 44.28
N VAL A 739 -35.02 -25.19 44.00
CA VAL A 739 -35.53 -26.32 44.81
C VAL A 739 -34.65 -27.54 44.55
N ARG A 740 -34.01 -28.04 45.60
CA ARG A 740 -33.14 -29.24 45.59
C ARG A 740 -33.92 -30.49 46.05
N THR A 741 -33.55 -31.64 45.49
CA THR A 741 -34.01 -32.95 46.02
C THR A 741 -33.31 -33.25 47.33
N ASP A 742 -33.78 -34.23 48.06
CA ASP A 742 -33.22 -34.62 49.40
C ASP A 742 -31.80 -35.16 49.29
N GLU A 743 -31.42 -35.80 48.18
CA GLU A 743 -30.07 -36.24 47.85
C GLU A 743 -29.14 -35.05 47.57
N GLU A 744 -29.62 -34.01 46.88
CA GLU A 744 -28.87 -32.79 46.54
C GLU A 744 -28.67 -31.86 47.74
N LYS A 745 -29.42 -32.01 48.81
CA LYS A 745 -29.21 -31.31 50.09
C LYS A 745 -28.02 -31.86 50.86
N ALA A 746 -27.43 -33.00 50.43
CA ALA A 746 -26.28 -33.59 51.10
C ALA A 746 -25.07 -32.61 51.03
N LYS A 747 -24.42 -32.41 52.18
CA LYS A 747 -23.27 -31.56 52.33
C LYS A 747 -22.05 -32.19 51.61
N ARG A 748 -21.38 -31.42 50.76
CA ARG A 748 -20.14 -31.82 50.05
C ARG A 748 -18.91 -31.14 50.66
N PRO A 749 -17.71 -31.78 50.64
CA PRO A 749 -16.46 -31.16 51.06
C PRO A 749 -16.13 -29.96 50.17
N TRP A 750 -15.65 -28.85 50.77
CA TRP A 750 -15.25 -27.64 50.01
C TRP A 750 -14.07 -26.94 50.71
N GLY A 751 -13.18 -26.35 49.91
CA GLY A 751 -11.99 -25.63 50.35
C GLY A 751 -10.86 -26.52 50.84
N GLU A 752 -9.70 -25.96 51.14
CA GLU A 752 -8.47 -26.67 51.53
C GLU A 752 -8.64 -27.54 52.79
N LYS A 753 -9.56 -27.18 53.70
CA LYS A 753 -9.82 -27.93 54.94
C LYS A 753 -10.93 -28.98 54.81
N GLY A 754 -11.50 -29.17 53.60
CA GLY A 754 -12.54 -30.18 53.34
C GLY A 754 -13.81 -30.06 54.18
N SER A 755 -14.15 -28.86 54.68
CA SER A 755 -15.36 -28.60 55.45
C SER A 755 -16.61 -28.98 54.68
N ARG A 756 -17.54 -29.75 55.28
CA ARG A 756 -18.79 -30.14 54.60
C ARG A 756 -19.81 -29.02 54.65
N VAL A 757 -20.11 -28.46 53.45
CA VAL A 757 -21.05 -27.35 53.28
C VAL A 757 -22.22 -27.73 52.39
N ALA A 758 -23.36 -27.04 52.57
CA ALA A 758 -24.50 -27.18 51.67
C ALA A 758 -24.30 -26.32 50.42
N GLY A 759 -24.69 -26.81 49.25
CA GLY A 759 -24.54 -26.11 47.99
C GLY A 759 -25.61 -26.49 46.98
N TYR A 760 -25.37 -26.07 45.73
CA TYR A 760 -26.27 -26.28 44.59
C TYR A 760 -25.52 -26.93 43.46
N PRO A 761 -26.08 -27.98 42.82
CA PRO A 761 -25.58 -28.51 41.55
C PRO A 761 -25.97 -27.54 40.41
N LEU A 762 -25.12 -27.39 39.38
CA LEU A 762 -25.40 -26.59 38.17
C LEU A 762 -26.70 -27.05 37.50
N ALA A 763 -26.83 -28.34 37.25
CA ALA A 763 -28.03 -28.92 36.62
C ALA A 763 -29.35 -28.52 37.33
N ARG A 764 -29.32 -28.25 38.64
CA ARG A 764 -30.51 -27.85 39.40
C ARG A 764 -30.80 -26.34 39.20
N VAL A 765 -29.75 -25.52 39.02
CA VAL A 765 -29.90 -24.10 38.69
C VAL A 765 -30.50 -23.97 37.28
N GLU A 766 -29.98 -24.74 36.33
CA GLU A 766 -30.52 -24.83 34.98
C GLU A 766 -31.97 -25.31 34.94
N ALA A 767 -32.30 -26.37 35.67
CA ALA A 767 -33.68 -26.86 35.80
C ALA A 767 -34.63 -25.82 36.42
N ALA A 768 -34.18 -25.04 37.40
CA ALA A 768 -34.95 -23.95 37.97
C ALA A 768 -35.18 -22.81 36.95
N ALA A 769 -34.17 -22.48 36.14
CA ALA A 769 -34.25 -21.47 35.12
C ALA A 769 -35.20 -21.90 33.95
N THR A 770 -35.01 -23.11 33.44
CA THR A 770 -35.83 -23.65 32.33
C THR A 770 -37.28 -23.88 32.75
N GLY A 771 -37.50 -24.49 33.90
CA GLY A 771 -38.84 -24.81 34.41
C GLY A 771 -39.69 -23.59 34.82
N ARG A 772 -39.05 -22.53 35.36
CA ARG A 772 -39.75 -21.33 35.83
C ARG A 772 -40.06 -20.33 34.70
N PHE A 773 -39.15 -20.18 33.77
CA PHE A 773 -39.23 -19.18 32.69
C PHE A 773 -39.52 -19.75 31.32
N GLY A 774 -39.66 -21.08 31.16
CA GLY A 774 -39.97 -21.73 29.90
C GLY A 774 -38.83 -21.60 28.88
N LEU A 775 -37.57 -21.51 29.35
CA LEU A 775 -36.38 -21.33 28.53
C LEU A 775 -35.79 -22.69 28.12
N THR A 776 -34.93 -22.69 27.08
CA THR A 776 -34.17 -23.86 26.66
C THR A 776 -32.72 -23.73 27.11
N ALA A 777 -32.18 -24.78 27.74
CA ALA A 777 -30.79 -24.84 28.19
C ALA A 777 -29.85 -25.09 27.04
#